data_70244ccce5f7b34b938732e7875d5fe3
#
_entry.id   70244ccce5f7b34b938732e7875d5fe3
#
_cell.length_a   1.000
_cell.length_b   1.000
_cell.length_c   1.000
_cell.angle_alpha   90.00
_cell.angle_beta   90.00
_cell.angle_gamma   90.00
#
_symmetry.space_group_name_H-M   'P 1'
#
loop_
_entity.id
_entity.type
_entity.pdbx_description
1 polymer ?
#
loop_
_entity_poly.entity_id
_entity_poly.type
_entity_poly.pdbx_seq_one_letter_code
_entity_poly.pdbx_strand_id
1 'polypeptide(L)'
;MVMRRALIGIPVFVILFLLQSYFWVPTYEEQTKGSPERLAEYVTASIGDAQLLNPILAADSSSGNIDGLVFEGLIDYDQNLNYRGRVAERWEISEIAYFYVNDDALLPGLGHAGAEQVASLLRRAKAERAQGKGPLAKSLANIQEVEVIPAGVRQEKLAEKGPEGAKVNVTLNLSPPPRIKLTLKDVDQDLFTSLGRILGPEYFSRFQGERFVNVEPAEFAARAKEYARTFLPAVEHNPIILFHIRPGVKFHDGDPVEARDVQFTYEALMDPANLSPRIADYEPVKRVEVPDPLTVRIVYKRLYSPALATWMIGILPEHLLNRAALEKEAQRRGLKGESMTIRRSLFNRHPIGCGPFRFRKWESDQYILLDRFQDYWEGPPNFHRYAYRIIPDVLTQEMEFYAGTLDSYDVQPYQVQRLKDDPKYQSFSGLSFAYTYIGYNMRRPPFDDVRVRRALGMAIDVDKIIGYVLYGQGERITGPFPKQTDFYDPEVKPLPYDPAGAERLLAEAGWRRNKDGWLEKDGKRFQFTLITNQGNDIRKAILSIAQDAWRKIGVDVRTDVLEWAVFIQERVDKHDFDALVLGWTMGVDPDLYQIWHSSQTGPFQLNFCGYRNPEADDLIIRIRQDYDRKQQISL
;
A
#
# COMPACT_ATOMS: atom_id res chain seq x y z
N MET A 1 77.17 -17.81 22.39
CA MET A 1 77.14 -18.01 20.93
C MET A 1 75.71 -18.34 20.45
N VAL A 2 74.94 -19.17 21.13
CA VAL A 2 73.55 -19.57 20.79
C VAL A 2 72.59 -18.38 20.75
N MET A 3 72.62 -17.52 21.76
CA MET A 3 71.73 -16.36 21.87
C MET A 3 71.91 -15.32 20.77
N ARG A 4 73.16 -15.13 20.30
CA ARG A 4 73.47 -14.24 19.16
C ARG A 4 73.00 -14.80 17.80
N ARG A 5 72.99 -16.13 17.66
CA ARG A 5 72.43 -16.81 16.48
C ARG A 5 70.89 -16.78 16.48
N ALA A 6 70.27 -16.92 17.62
CA ALA A 6 68.84 -16.80 17.78
C ALA A 6 68.34 -15.37 17.50
N LEU A 7 69.06 -14.33 17.95
CA LEU A 7 68.77 -12.91 17.71
C LEU A 7 68.78 -12.52 16.21
N ILE A 8 69.53 -13.24 15.40
CA ILE A 8 69.57 -13.03 13.92
C ILE A 8 68.61 -14.03 13.22
N GLY A 9 68.55 -15.28 13.67
CA GLY A 9 67.76 -16.33 13.03
C GLY A 9 66.26 -16.12 13.16
N ILE A 10 65.76 -15.63 14.30
CA ILE A 10 64.32 -15.38 14.53
C ILE A 10 63.80 -14.28 13.59
N PRO A 11 64.40 -13.08 13.52
CA PRO A 11 63.98 -12.07 12.55
C PRO A 11 64.04 -12.51 11.11
N VAL A 12 65.08 -13.21 10.71
CA VAL A 12 65.23 -13.75 9.34
C VAL A 12 64.10 -14.77 9.06
N PHE A 13 63.79 -15.65 9.97
CA PHE A 13 62.67 -16.59 9.85
C PHE A 13 61.35 -15.88 9.73
N VAL A 14 61.10 -14.88 10.58
CA VAL A 14 59.87 -14.07 10.52
C VAL A 14 59.76 -13.32 9.19
N ILE A 15 60.85 -12.74 8.69
CA ILE A 15 60.88 -12.07 7.39
C ILE A 15 60.60 -13.06 6.25
N LEU A 16 61.23 -14.24 6.26
CA LEU A 16 60.98 -15.27 5.28
C LEU A 16 59.56 -15.81 5.35
N PHE A 17 59.00 -15.97 6.53
CA PHE A 17 57.59 -16.36 6.74
C PHE A 17 56.62 -15.28 6.23
N LEU A 18 56.88 -14.02 6.50
CA LEU A 18 56.10 -12.89 6.00
C LEU A 18 56.23 -12.76 4.46
N LEU A 19 57.41 -12.98 3.90
CA LEU A 19 57.60 -13.01 2.45
C LEU A 19 56.88 -14.20 1.79
N GLN A 20 56.92 -15.36 2.44
CA GLN A 20 56.15 -16.53 1.98
C GLN A 20 54.65 -16.31 2.09
N SER A 21 54.17 -15.56 3.08
CA SER A 21 52.75 -15.24 3.19
C SER A 21 52.20 -14.45 2.00
N TYR A 22 53.03 -13.69 1.32
CA TYR A 22 52.70 -13.00 0.09
C TYR A 22 52.18 -13.94 -1.02
N PHE A 23 52.62 -15.20 -1.04
CA PHE A 23 52.21 -16.17 -2.05
C PHE A 23 51.02 -17.04 -1.69
N TRP A 24 50.61 -17.10 -0.44
CA TRP A 24 49.49 -17.94 0.00
C TRP A 24 48.43 -17.24 0.85
N VAL A 25 48.66 -16.00 1.26
CA VAL A 25 47.60 -15.11 1.74
C VAL A 25 47.03 -14.44 0.49
N PRO A 26 45.79 -14.77 0.11
CA PRO A 26 45.17 -14.14 -1.05
C PRO A 26 45.17 -12.63 -0.88
N THR A 27 45.50 -11.91 -1.96
CA THR A 27 45.40 -10.45 -1.95
C THR A 27 43.93 -10.05 -1.69
N TYR A 28 43.73 -8.87 -1.18
CA TYR A 28 42.40 -8.32 -0.97
C TYR A 28 41.53 -8.38 -2.24
N GLU A 29 42.15 -8.13 -3.42
CA GLU A 29 41.46 -8.24 -4.71
C GLU A 29 41.10 -9.69 -5.09
N GLU A 30 41.94 -10.66 -4.76
CA GLU A 30 41.64 -12.08 -4.98
C GLU A 30 40.59 -12.61 -4.03
N GLN A 31 40.60 -12.16 -2.77
CA GLN A 31 39.58 -12.54 -1.79
C GLN A 31 38.20 -11.96 -2.08
N THR A 32 38.12 -10.73 -2.58
CA THR A 32 36.86 -9.99 -2.74
C THR A 32 36.34 -9.97 -4.17
N LYS A 33 37.22 -9.99 -5.18
CA LYS A 33 36.84 -9.86 -6.59
C LYS A 33 37.09 -11.12 -7.43
N GLY A 34 37.89 -12.07 -6.96
CA GLY A 34 38.36 -13.22 -7.75
C GLY A 34 37.66 -14.55 -7.44
N SER A 35 36.86 -14.66 -6.36
CA SER A 35 36.14 -15.90 -6.10
C SER A 35 34.95 -16.07 -7.05
N PRO A 36 34.91 -17.16 -7.86
CA PRO A 36 33.75 -17.43 -8.70
C PRO A 36 32.42 -17.50 -7.92
N GLU A 37 32.48 -17.93 -6.67
CA GLU A 37 31.31 -17.99 -5.79
C GLU A 37 30.81 -16.60 -5.45
N ARG A 38 31.71 -15.67 -5.09
CA ARG A 38 31.36 -14.27 -4.80
C ARG A 38 30.81 -13.54 -6.02
N LEU A 39 31.36 -13.78 -7.20
CA LEU A 39 30.88 -13.20 -8.47
C LEU A 39 29.51 -13.74 -8.89
N ALA A 40 29.10 -14.88 -8.35
CA ALA A 40 27.78 -15.46 -8.59
C ALA A 40 26.72 -14.98 -7.59
N GLU A 41 27.10 -14.18 -6.59
CA GLU A 41 26.19 -13.59 -5.61
C GLU A 41 25.95 -12.11 -5.90
N TYR A 42 24.78 -11.61 -5.51
CA TYR A 42 24.48 -10.19 -5.42
C TYR A 42 24.18 -9.85 -3.95
N VAL A 43 25.01 -9.03 -3.34
CA VAL A 43 24.97 -8.72 -1.91
C VAL A 43 24.56 -7.28 -1.69
N THR A 44 23.46 -7.09 -0.97
CA THR A 44 22.96 -5.77 -0.56
C THR A 44 22.90 -5.67 0.95
N ALA A 45 22.74 -4.46 1.48
CA ALA A 45 22.58 -4.21 2.90
C ALA A 45 21.31 -3.41 3.20
N SER A 46 20.79 -3.62 4.41
CA SER A 46 19.70 -2.84 5.00
C SER A 46 20.06 -2.43 6.43
N ILE A 47 19.51 -1.30 6.88
CA ILE A 47 19.63 -0.84 8.27
C ILE A 47 18.72 -1.58 9.24
N GLY A 48 17.70 -2.28 8.74
CA GLY A 48 16.73 -3.02 9.55
C GLY A 48 16.37 -4.38 8.95
N ASP A 49 16.07 -5.33 9.81
CA ASP A 49 15.63 -6.68 9.43
C ASP A 49 14.18 -6.66 8.92
N ALA A 50 13.79 -7.66 8.15
CA ALA A 50 12.41 -7.90 7.78
C ALA A 50 11.57 -8.29 9.02
N GLN A 51 10.29 -7.97 8.99
CA GLN A 51 9.38 -8.33 10.08
C GLN A 51 8.69 -9.68 9.82
N LEU A 52 8.17 -9.83 8.63
CA LEU A 52 7.56 -11.07 8.15
C LEU A 52 7.56 -11.07 6.62
N LEU A 53 7.72 -12.23 6.02
CA LEU A 53 7.79 -12.40 4.57
C LEU A 53 6.46 -12.96 4.06
N ASN A 54 5.52 -12.04 3.84
CA ASN A 54 4.19 -12.37 3.34
C ASN A 54 3.55 -11.12 2.71
N PRO A 55 3.29 -11.10 1.41
CA PRO A 55 2.87 -9.91 0.68
C PRO A 55 1.52 -9.34 1.13
N ILE A 56 0.63 -10.15 1.70
CA ILE A 56 -0.66 -9.66 2.20
C ILE A 56 -0.58 -9.06 3.61
N LEU A 57 0.54 -9.27 4.33
CA LEU A 57 0.71 -8.87 5.73
C LEU A 57 1.81 -7.84 5.95
N ALA A 58 2.83 -7.84 5.10
CA ALA A 58 3.98 -6.94 5.20
C ALA A 58 3.60 -5.51 4.81
N ALA A 59 4.07 -4.55 5.61
CA ALA A 59 3.92 -3.11 5.32
C ALA A 59 5.24 -2.33 5.50
N ASP A 60 6.30 -2.96 5.97
CA ASP A 60 7.63 -2.37 6.10
C ASP A 60 8.50 -2.61 4.87
N SER A 61 9.45 -1.70 4.62
CA SER A 61 10.29 -1.71 3.43
C SER A 61 11.23 -2.92 3.35
N SER A 62 11.77 -3.39 4.49
CA SER A 62 12.70 -4.52 4.51
C SER A 62 12.01 -5.82 4.11
N SER A 63 10.81 -6.07 4.67
CA SER A 63 9.95 -7.19 4.24
C SER A 63 9.55 -7.07 2.78
N GLY A 64 9.11 -5.88 2.34
CA GLY A 64 8.67 -5.63 0.97
C GLY A 64 9.77 -5.86 -0.08
N ASN A 65 11.01 -5.51 0.23
CA ASN A 65 12.16 -5.76 -0.67
C ASN A 65 12.39 -7.26 -0.91
N ILE A 66 12.23 -8.08 0.11
CA ILE A 66 12.37 -9.54 -0.01
C ILE A 66 11.13 -10.14 -0.66
N ASP A 67 9.93 -9.70 -0.27
CA ASP A 67 8.68 -10.18 -0.85
C ASP A 67 8.65 -9.95 -2.37
N GLY A 68 9.15 -8.80 -2.86
CA GLY A 68 9.24 -8.51 -4.28
C GLY A 68 10.21 -9.40 -5.08
N LEU A 69 11.11 -10.13 -4.40
CA LEU A 69 12.00 -11.12 -5.03
C LEU A 69 11.45 -12.55 -4.94
N VAL A 70 10.68 -12.84 -3.90
CA VAL A 70 10.16 -14.19 -3.60
C VAL A 70 8.78 -14.42 -4.21
N PHE A 71 7.95 -13.41 -4.21
CA PHE A 71 6.57 -13.49 -4.72
C PHE A 71 6.41 -12.67 -6.00
N GLU A 72 5.37 -12.98 -6.75
CA GLU A 72 5.01 -12.27 -7.96
C GLU A 72 3.49 -12.13 -8.06
N GLY A 73 3.04 -10.97 -8.53
CA GLY A 73 1.63 -10.69 -8.77
C GLY A 73 1.17 -11.08 -10.18
N LEU A 74 -0.10 -10.83 -10.47
CA LEU A 74 -0.63 -11.05 -11.81
C LEU A 74 0.01 -10.11 -12.83
N ILE A 75 0.25 -8.87 -12.44
CA ILE A 75 0.83 -7.80 -13.25
C ILE A 75 1.87 -7.02 -12.45
N ASP A 76 2.61 -6.16 -13.13
CA ASP A 76 3.54 -5.19 -12.55
C ASP A 76 3.69 -4.01 -13.52
N TYR A 77 4.50 -3.02 -13.18
CA TYR A 77 4.90 -1.94 -14.08
C TYR A 77 6.14 -2.32 -14.91
N ASP A 78 6.18 -1.83 -16.13
CA ASP A 78 7.41 -1.77 -16.94
C ASP A 78 8.26 -0.54 -16.56
N GLN A 79 9.42 -0.38 -17.22
CA GLN A 79 10.33 0.76 -17.00
C GLN A 79 9.72 2.13 -17.36
N ASN A 80 8.58 2.18 -18.04
CA ASN A 80 7.86 3.39 -18.40
C ASN A 80 6.62 3.61 -17.54
N LEU A 81 6.46 2.82 -16.46
CA LEU A 81 5.32 2.81 -15.56
C LEU A 81 3.99 2.41 -16.24
N ASN A 82 4.04 1.65 -17.33
CA ASN A 82 2.86 1.02 -17.92
C ASN A 82 2.64 -0.36 -17.31
N TYR A 83 1.39 -0.78 -17.22
CA TYR A 83 1.09 -2.14 -16.76
C TYR A 83 1.66 -3.20 -17.70
N ARG A 84 2.34 -4.18 -17.12
CA ARG A 84 2.93 -5.33 -17.76
C ARG A 84 2.40 -6.61 -17.15
N GLY A 85 2.07 -7.61 -17.98
CA GLY A 85 1.71 -8.94 -17.49
C GLY A 85 2.91 -9.65 -16.85
N ARG A 86 2.66 -10.31 -15.73
CA ARG A 86 3.62 -11.14 -15.00
C ARG A 86 3.11 -12.59 -14.95
N VAL A 87 2.55 -13.03 -13.83
CA VAL A 87 1.89 -14.34 -13.76
C VAL A 87 0.70 -14.39 -14.73
N ALA A 88 -0.04 -13.28 -14.91
CA ALA A 88 -0.98 -13.17 -16.02
C ALA A 88 -0.25 -12.77 -17.32
N GLU A 89 -0.50 -13.47 -18.40
CA GLU A 89 0.04 -13.08 -19.72
C GLU A 89 -0.74 -11.92 -20.35
N ARG A 90 -2.06 -11.83 -20.06
CA ARG A 90 -2.96 -10.79 -20.55
C ARG A 90 -4.17 -10.64 -19.64
N TRP A 91 -4.89 -9.55 -19.81
CA TRP A 91 -6.16 -9.30 -19.12
C TRP A 91 -7.13 -8.56 -20.03
N GLU A 92 -8.41 -8.66 -19.69
CA GLU A 92 -9.51 -7.99 -20.37
C GLU A 92 -10.34 -7.25 -19.33
N ILE A 93 -10.73 -6.02 -19.64
CA ILE A 93 -11.58 -5.21 -18.78
C ILE A 93 -12.94 -5.07 -19.46
N SER A 94 -14.01 -5.22 -18.69
CA SER A 94 -15.39 -5.06 -19.14
C SER A 94 -16.25 -4.61 -17.97
N GLU A 95 -17.55 -4.41 -18.21
CA GLU A 95 -18.48 -4.04 -17.14
C GLU A 95 -19.84 -4.71 -17.33
N ILE A 96 -20.49 -5.04 -16.22
CA ILE A 96 -21.92 -5.33 -16.18
C ILE A 96 -22.57 -4.26 -15.31
N ALA A 97 -23.43 -3.45 -15.91
CA ALA A 97 -24.17 -2.43 -15.20
C ALA A 97 -25.65 -2.81 -15.06
N TYR A 98 -26.27 -2.38 -13.98
CA TYR A 98 -27.69 -2.63 -13.73
C TYR A 98 -28.40 -1.35 -13.29
N PHE A 99 -29.69 -1.29 -13.63
CA PHE A 99 -30.59 -0.33 -13.01
C PHE A 99 -32.00 -0.90 -12.86
N TYR A 100 -32.70 -0.50 -11.83
CA TYR A 100 -34.10 -0.87 -11.66
C TYR A 100 -34.99 -0.04 -12.55
N VAL A 101 -36.03 -0.69 -13.12
CA VAL A 101 -37.05 0.01 -13.88
C VAL A 101 -37.87 0.88 -12.95
N ASN A 102 -37.94 2.17 -13.25
CA ASN A 102 -38.70 3.14 -12.47
C ASN A 102 -40.10 3.34 -13.11
N ASP A 103 -41.09 2.59 -12.61
CA ASP A 103 -42.46 2.61 -13.11
C ASP A 103 -43.17 3.96 -12.90
N ASP A 104 -42.71 4.76 -11.95
CA ASP A 104 -43.27 6.10 -11.67
C ASP A 104 -42.67 7.17 -12.59
N ALA A 105 -41.59 6.86 -13.32
CA ALA A 105 -40.96 7.81 -14.23
C ALA A 105 -41.70 7.93 -15.54
N LEU A 106 -41.90 9.16 -16.02
CA LEU A 106 -42.44 9.44 -17.36
C LEU A 106 -41.28 9.49 -18.37
N LEU A 107 -41.23 8.52 -19.26
CA LEU A 107 -40.26 8.49 -20.35
C LEU A 107 -40.64 9.46 -21.46
N PRO A 108 -39.69 10.24 -22.00
CA PRO A 108 -39.96 11.15 -23.12
C PRO A 108 -40.61 10.43 -24.32
N GLY A 109 -41.81 10.85 -24.66
CA GLY A 109 -42.56 10.29 -25.80
C GLY A 109 -43.22 8.91 -25.61
N LEU A 110 -43.08 8.28 -24.42
CA LEU A 110 -43.63 6.94 -24.14
C LEU A 110 -44.57 6.92 -22.90
N GLY A 111 -44.48 7.94 -22.02
CA GLY A 111 -45.22 7.90 -20.75
C GLY A 111 -44.61 6.89 -19.76
N HIS A 112 -45.44 6.23 -18.95
CA HIS A 112 -45.00 5.13 -18.09
C HIS A 112 -44.66 3.90 -18.94
N ALA A 113 -43.49 3.30 -18.73
CA ALA A 113 -43.00 2.20 -19.53
C ALA A 113 -42.47 1.05 -18.64
N GLY A 114 -42.89 -0.15 -18.98
CA GLY A 114 -42.40 -1.38 -18.37
C GLY A 114 -41.00 -1.79 -18.86
N ALA A 115 -40.43 -2.81 -18.26
CA ALA A 115 -39.07 -3.24 -18.51
C ALA A 115 -38.73 -3.54 -19.98
N GLU A 116 -39.58 -4.25 -20.68
CA GLU A 116 -39.38 -4.57 -22.12
C GLU A 116 -39.43 -3.33 -23.03
N GLN A 117 -40.26 -2.34 -22.67
CA GLN A 117 -40.32 -1.08 -23.41
C GLN A 117 -39.06 -0.26 -23.21
N VAL A 118 -38.54 -0.21 -21.97
CA VAL A 118 -37.25 0.45 -21.63
C VAL A 118 -36.09 -0.25 -22.37
N ALA A 119 -36.02 -1.57 -22.32
CA ALA A 119 -35.00 -2.34 -23.03
C ALA A 119 -35.05 -2.12 -24.55
N SER A 120 -36.27 -2.13 -25.15
CA SER A 120 -36.48 -1.87 -26.58
C SER A 120 -36.05 -0.46 -26.98
N LEU A 121 -36.35 0.55 -26.13
CA LEU A 121 -35.90 1.93 -26.33
C LEU A 121 -34.38 2.04 -26.36
N LEU A 122 -33.70 1.38 -25.43
CA LEU A 122 -32.23 1.37 -25.38
C LEU A 122 -31.61 0.63 -26.58
N ARG A 123 -32.14 -0.52 -26.97
CA ARG A 123 -31.71 -1.27 -28.17
C ARG A 123 -31.86 -0.43 -29.44
N ARG A 124 -32.99 0.29 -29.61
CA ARG A 124 -33.22 1.21 -30.72
C ARG A 124 -32.23 2.37 -30.68
N ALA A 125 -32.09 3.04 -29.53
CA ALA A 125 -31.16 4.15 -29.39
C ALA A 125 -29.71 3.73 -29.71
N LYS A 126 -29.30 2.52 -29.31
CA LYS A 126 -27.99 1.93 -29.68
C LYS A 126 -27.87 1.79 -31.20
N ALA A 127 -28.87 1.20 -31.87
CA ALA A 127 -28.85 0.99 -33.33
C ALA A 127 -28.79 2.31 -34.11
N GLU A 128 -29.50 3.35 -33.67
CA GLU A 128 -29.61 4.63 -34.36
C GLU A 128 -28.46 5.62 -34.05
N ARG A 129 -27.89 5.59 -32.84
CA ARG A 129 -27.05 6.67 -32.34
C ARG A 129 -25.65 6.24 -31.93
N ALA A 130 -25.31 4.94 -31.87
CA ALA A 130 -24.00 4.47 -31.45
C ALA A 130 -22.83 4.91 -32.35
N GLN A 131 -23.11 5.22 -33.62
CA GLN A 131 -22.10 5.74 -34.57
C GLN A 131 -22.00 7.27 -34.56
N GLY A 132 -22.79 7.96 -33.74
CA GLY A 132 -22.78 9.40 -33.59
C GLY A 132 -21.53 9.91 -32.84
N LYS A 133 -21.53 11.21 -32.54
CA LYS A 133 -20.49 11.85 -31.75
C LYS A 133 -21.02 12.27 -30.38
N GLY A 134 -20.11 12.32 -29.39
CA GLY A 134 -20.39 12.78 -28.04
C GLY A 134 -20.58 11.66 -27.00
N PRO A 135 -20.75 12.02 -25.71
CA PRO A 135 -20.79 11.07 -24.61
C PRO A 135 -21.85 9.99 -24.73
N LEU A 136 -23.09 10.36 -25.13
CA LEU A 136 -24.19 9.40 -25.32
C LEU A 136 -23.87 8.36 -26.41
N ALA A 137 -23.31 8.78 -27.54
CA ALA A 137 -22.94 7.85 -28.61
C ALA A 137 -21.82 6.90 -28.16
N LYS A 138 -20.85 7.39 -27.40
CA LYS A 138 -19.78 6.59 -26.80
C LYS A 138 -20.34 5.52 -25.85
N SER A 139 -21.21 5.91 -24.91
CA SER A 139 -21.86 4.96 -23.99
C SER A 139 -22.69 3.92 -24.72
N LEU A 140 -23.49 4.33 -25.75
CA LEU A 140 -24.29 3.40 -26.54
C LEU A 140 -23.43 2.43 -27.37
N ALA A 141 -22.30 2.89 -27.92
CA ALA A 141 -21.36 2.04 -28.67
C ALA A 141 -20.65 1.02 -27.73
N ASN A 142 -20.47 1.38 -26.45
CA ASN A 142 -19.88 0.52 -25.43
C ASN A 142 -20.81 -0.62 -25.00
N ILE A 143 -22.15 -0.43 -25.03
CA ILE A 143 -23.12 -1.47 -24.68
C ILE A 143 -23.05 -2.61 -25.71
N GLN A 144 -22.79 -3.83 -25.27
CA GLN A 144 -22.85 -5.05 -26.08
C GLN A 144 -24.26 -5.60 -26.09
N GLU A 145 -24.86 -5.76 -24.93
CA GLU A 145 -26.15 -6.44 -24.74
C GLU A 145 -27.03 -5.69 -23.76
N VAL A 146 -28.36 -5.79 -23.97
CA VAL A 146 -29.39 -5.23 -23.07
C VAL A 146 -30.38 -6.36 -22.75
N GLU A 147 -30.41 -6.79 -21.50
CA GLU A 147 -31.26 -7.86 -20.98
C GLU A 147 -32.25 -7.35 -19.95
N VAL A 148 -33.42 -7.93 -19.88
CA VAL A 148 -34.38 -7.70 -18.79
C VAL A 148 -34.26 -8.80 -17.77
N ILE A 149 -33.99 -8.43 -16.53
CA ILE A 149 -34.03 -9.33 -15.38
C ILE A 149 -35.39 -9.16 -14.70
N PRO A 150 -36.21 -10.23 -14.61
CA PRO A 150 -37.54 -10.12 -14.02
C PRO A 150 -37.49 -9.75 -12.53
N ALA A 151 -38.59 -9.20 -12.04
CA ALA A 151 -38.82 -8.97 -10.62
C ALA A 151 -38.66 -10.28 -9.84
N GLY A 152 -38.07 -10.18 -8.67
CA GLY A 152 -37.86 -11.32 -7.79
C GLY A 152 -38.03 -10.92 -6.32
N VAL A 153 -38.22 -11.94 -5.45
CA VAL A 153 -38.23 -11.73 -4.00
C VAL A 153 -36.98 -12.34 -3.42
N ARG A 154 -36.29 -11.61 -2.54
CA ARG A 154 -35.14 -12.13 -1.80
C ARG A 154 -35.16 -11.63 -0.37
N GLN A 155 -34.49 -12.37 0.50
CA GLN A 155 -34.37 -12.05 1.91
C GLN A 155 -32.90 -11.82 2.28
N GLU A 156 -32.64 -10.73 3.02
CA GLU A 156 -31.31 -10.43 3.57
C GLU A 156 -31.40 -10.40 5.09
N LYS A 157 -30.35 -10.84 5.77
CA LYS A 157 -30.26 -10.86 7.24
C LYS A 157 -29.06 -10.06 7.70
N LEU A 158 -29.30 -9.15 8.64
CA LEU A 158 -28.29 -8.24 9.18
C LEU A 158 -28.27 -8.35 10.72
N ALA A 159 -27.09 -8.17 11.31
CA ALA A 159 -26.95 -7.99 12.74
C ALA A 159 -26.81 -6.48 13.04
N GLU A 160 -27.80 -5.92 13.69
CA GLU A 160 -27.85 -4.50 14.06
C GLU A 160 -27.69 -4.31 15.56
N LYS A 161 -27.35 -3.08 15.99
CA LYS A 161 -27.39 -2.71 17.40
C LYS A 161 -28.78 -2.21 17.75
N GLY A 162 -29.46 -2.89 18.67
CA GLY A 162 -30.72 -2.44 19.23
C GLY A 162 -30.56 -1.26 20.19
N PRO A 163 -31.68 -0.70 20.70
CA PRO A 163 -31.68 0.49 21.56
C PRO A 163 -30.82 0.37 22.84
N GLU A 164 -30.63 -0.83 23.36
CA GLU A 164 -29.84 -1.10 24.57
C GLU A 164 -28.43 -1.63 24.23
N GLY A 165 -28.00 -1.55 22.94
CA GLY A 165 -26.69 -2.03 22.49
C GLY A 165 -26.61 -3.54 22.27
N ALA A 166 -27.68 -4.28 22.48
CA ALA A 166 -27.77 -5.72 22.18
C ALA A 166 -27.76 -5.93 20.66
N LYS A 167 -27.14 -7.05 20.20
CA LYS A 167 -27.21 -7.44 18.78
C LYS A 167 -28.62 -7.95 18.46
N VAL A 168 -29.28 -7.35 17.49
CA VAL A 168 -30.60 -7.73 16.97
C VAL A 168 -30.43 -8.23 15.52
N ASN A 169 -31.01 -9.37 15.22
CA ASN A 169 -31.06 -9.84 13.84
C ASN A 169 -32.22 -9.14 13.10
N VAL A 170 -31.88 -8.36 12.10
CA VAL A 170 -32.85 -7.68 11.23
C VAL A 170 -32.98 -8.48 9.94
N THR A 171 -34.21 -8.76 9.55
CA THR A 171 -34.52 -9.43 8.29
C THR A 171 -35.13 -8.41 7.32
N LEU A 172 -34.58 -8.31 6.14
CA LEU A 172 -35.09 -7.49 5.05
C LEU A 172 -35.75 -8.39 4.00
N ASN A 173 -37.04 -8.23 3.80
CA ASN A 173 -37.76 -8.87 2.69
C ASN A 173 -37.81 -7.88 1.52
N LEU A 174 -37.09 -8.20 0.46
CA LEU A 174 -36.90 -7.33 -0.70
C LEU A 174 -37.73 -7.83 -1.87
N SER A 175 -38.57 -6.96 -2.43
CA SER A 175 -39.44 -7.25 -3.58
C SER A 175 -39.23 -6.23 -4.71
N PRO A 176 -37.99 -6.09 -5.25
CA PRO A 176 -37.67 -5.05 -6.21
C PRO A 176 -38.40 -5.24 -7.56
N PRO A 177 -38.63 -4.14 -8.31
CA PRO A 177 -39.12 -4.22 -9.66
C PRO A 177 -38.12 -4.90 -10.59
N PRO A 178 -38.51 -5.21 -11.85
CA PRO A 178 -37.57 -5.68 -12.86
C PRO A 178 -36.39 -4.72 -13.00
N ARG A 179 -35.25 -5.24 -13.41
CA ARG A 179 -34.07 -4.44 -13.70
C ARG A 179 -33.51 -4.70 -15.09
N ILE A 180 -32.87 -3.70 -15.65
CA ILE A 180 -32.13 -3.82 -16.89
C ILE A 180 -30.69 -4.16 -16.57
N LYS A 181 -30.17 -5.19 -17.24
CA LYS A 181 -28.75 -5.55 -17.24
C LYS A 181 -28.15 -5.08 -18.56
N LEU A 182 -27.04 -4.38 -18.46
CA LEU A 182 -26.24 -3.90 -19.58
C LEU A 182 -24.88 -4.57 -19.52
N THR A 183 -24.48 -5.27 -20.56
CA THR A 183 -23.12 -5.79 -20.73
C THR A 183 -22.34 -4.80 -21.60
N LEU A 184 -21.21 -4.32 -21.11
CA LEU A 184 -20.37 -3.31 -21.74
C LEU A 184 -18.99 -3.89 -22.11
N LYS A 185 -18.40 -3.35 -23.18
CA LYS A 185 -17.06 -3.72 -23.67
C LYS A 185 -15.96 -3.25 -22.73
N ASP A 186 -16.19 -2.11 -22.06
CA ASP A 186 -15.25 -1.45 -21.18
C ASP A 186 -16.02 -0.72 -20.07
N VAL A 187 -15.32 -0.27 -19.01
CA VAL A 187 -15.92 0.51 -17.92
C VAL A 187 -16.39 1.87 -18.42
N ASP A 188 -17.61 2.25 -18.05
CA ASP A 188 -18.21 3.53 -18.42
C ASP A 188 -18.81 4.25 -17.22
N GLN A 189 -18.01 5.08 -16.57
CA GLN A 189 -18.43 5.87 -15.39
C GLN A 189 -19.57 6.84 -15.70
N ASP A 190 -19.70 7.29 -16.96
CA ASP A 190 -20.72 8.24 -17.41
C ASP A 190 -21.98 7.57 -17.95
N LEU A 191 -22.06 6.24 -17.91
CA LEU A 191 -23.14 5.45 -18.50
C LEU A 191 -24.53 5.98 -18.14
N PHE A 192 -24.84 6.07 -16.85
CA PHE A 192 -26.18 6.44 -16.37
C PHE A 192 -26.49 7.92 -16.60
N THR A 193 -25.50 8.79 -16.54
CA THR A 193 -25.64 10.20 -16.95
C THR A 193 -25.98 10.31 -18.44
N SER A 194 -25.33 9.51 -19.27
CA SER A 194 -25.60 9.44 -20.70
C SER A 194 -26.98 8.87 -20.98
N LEU A 195 -27.37 7.76 -20.33
CA LEU A 195 -28.69 7.15 -20.47
C LEU A 195 -29.83 8.05 -19.98
N GLY A 196 -29.58 8.91 -19.01
CA GLY A 196 -30.53 9.93 -18.55
C GLY A 196 -30.97 10.89 -19.64
N ARG A 197 -30.20 11.06 -20.72
CA ARG A 197 -30.60 11.84 -21.90
C ARG A 197 -31.70 11.15 -22.77
N ILE A 198 -31.87 9.84 -22.58
CA ILE A 198 -32.89 9.04 -23.27
C ILE A 198 -34.05 8.79 -22.32
N LEU A 199 -33.78 8.37 -21.10
CA LEU A 199 -34.78 7.96 -20.11
C LEU A 199 -35.39 9.14 -19.31
N GLY A 200 -34.76 10.31 -19.38
CA GLY A 200 -35.08 11.48 -18.58
C GLY A 200 -34.01 11.73 -17.52
N PRO A 201 -33.65 13.01 -17.26
CA PRO A 201 -32.52 13.38 -16.35
C PRO A 201 -32.72 12.91 -14.91
N GLU A 202 -33.95 12.74 -14.47
CA GLU A 202 -34.29 12.33 -13.11
C GLU A 202 -34.71 10.86 -13.00
N TYR A 203 -34.60 10.07 -14.06
CA TYR A 203 -35.07 8.68 -14.11
C TYR A 203 -34.48 7.83 -12.99
N PHE A 204 -33.18 7.94 -12.77
CA PHE A 204 -32.48 7.17 -11.75
C PHE A 204 -32.59 7.80 -10.36
N SER A 205 -32.51 9.13 -10.25
CA SER A 205 -32.51 9.84 -8.97
C SER A 205 -33.86 9.80 -8.26
N ARG A 206 -34.97 9.63 -9.00
CA ARG A 206 -36.32 9.49 -8.45
C ARG A 206 -36.72 8.07 -8.09
N PHE A 207 -35.85 7.09 -8.30
CA PHE A 207 -36.14 5.71 -7.90
C PHE A 207 -36.22 5.60 -6.38
N GLN A 208 -37.35 5.12 -5.87
CA GLN A 208 -37.65 4.99 -4.45
C GLN A 208 -37.52 3.53 -4.01
N GLY A 209 -36.27 3.06 -3.82
CA GLY A 209 -35.97 1.67 -3.46
C GLY A 209 -36.59 1.24 -2.12
N GLU A 210 -36.78 2.18 -1.18
CA GLU A 210 -37.40 1.92 0.12
C GLU A 210 -38.82 1.36 0.05
N ARG A 211 -39.57 1.60 -1.01
CA ARG A 211 -40.91 1.04 -1.25
C ARG A 211 -40.91 -0.49 -1.41
N PHE A 212 -39.77 -1.04 -1.72
CA PHE A 212 -39.57 -2.46 -2.01
C PHE A 212 -38.85 -3.19 -0.87
N VAL A 213 -38.69 -2.54 0.30
CA VAL A 213 -38.03 -3.09 1.49
C VAL A 213 -39.03 -3.22 2.62
N ASN A 214 -39.33 -4.45 3.03
CA ASN A 214 -40.05 -4.71 4.27
C ASN A 214 -39.05 -5.16 5.36
N VAL A 215 -39.08 -4.50 6.51
CA VAL A 215 -38.07 -4.66 7.58
C VAL A 215 -38.70 -5.32 8.81
N GLU A 216 -38.06 -6.38 9.29
CA GLU A 216 -38.45 -7.10 10.51
C GLU A 216 -37.25 -7.20 11.46
N PRO A 217 -37.39 -6.80 12.75
CA PRO A 217 -38.59 -6.30 13.42
C PRO A 217 -38.93 -4.87 13.01
N ALA A 218 -40.21 -4.50 13.20
CA ALA A 218 -40.78 -3.21 12.77
C ALA A 218 -40.10 -1.98 13.36
N GLU A 219 -39.44 -2.09 14.50
CA GLU A 219 -38.67 -0.99 15.13
C GLU A 219 -37.53 -0.46 14.22
N PHE A 220 -37.04 -1.26 13.27
CA PHE A 220 -36.06 -0.85 12.28
C PHE A 220 -36.65 -0.34 10.95
N ALA A 221 -37.98 -0.29 10.81
CA ALA A 221 -38.63 0.14 9.57
C ALA A 221 -38.29 1.59 9.18
N ALA A 222 -37.99 2.46 10.13
CA ALA A 222 -37.53 3.83 9.85
C ALA A 222 -36.20 3.89 9.06
N ARG A 223 -35.42 2.81 9.07
CA ARG A 223 -34.15 2.68 8.32
C ARG A 223 -34.32 2.06 6.93
N ALA A 224 -35.55 1.81 6.46
CA ALA A 224 -35.80 1.21 5.16
C ALA A 224 -35.08 1.94 4.01
N LYS A 225 -35.00 3.28 4.07
CA LYS A 225 -34.29 4.09 3.06
C LYS A 225 -32.78 3.86 3.09
N GLU A 226 -32.18 3.66 4.25
CA GLU A 226 -30.77 3.31 4.40
C GLU A 226 -30.49 1.91 3.84
N TYR A 227 -31.33 0.94 4.19
CA TYR A 227 -31.23 -0.43 3.66
C TYR A 227 -31.44 -0.47 2.15
N ALA A 228 -32.39 0.30 1.61
CA ALA A 228 -32.60 0.39 0.17
C ALA A 228 -31.37 0.91 -0.57
N ARG A 229 -30.66 1.90 -0.04
CA ARG A 229 -29.42 2.41 -0.65
C ARG A 229 -28.34 1.32 -0.78
N THR A 230 -28.28 0.40 0.17
CA THR A 230 -27.30 -0.68 0.19
C THR A 230 -27.72 -1.87 -0.68
N PHE A 231 -28.99 -2.30 -0.57
CA PHE A 231 -29.46 -3.54 -1.18
C PHE A 231 -30.25 -3.36 -2.48
N LEU A 232 -30.78 -2.16 -2.71
CA LEU A 232 -31.55 -1.80 -3.91
C LEU A 232 -31.09 -0.43 -4.46
N PRO A 233 -29.79 -0.22 -4.73
CA PRO A 233 -29.33 1.03 -5.32
C PRO A 233 -29.98 1.21 -6.71
N ALA A 234 -30.37 2.44 -7.04
CA ALA A 234 -31.05 2.75 -8.32
C ALA A 234 -30.23 2.28 -9.53
N VAL A 235 -28.91 2.39 -9.43
CA VAL A 235 -27.93 1.99 -10.45
C VAL A 235 -26.78 1.23 -9.80
N GLU A 236 -26.22 0.27 -10.54
CA GLU A 236 -25.03 -0.49 -10.14
C GLU A 236 -24.02 -0.52 -11.29
N HIS A 237 -22.76 -0.21 -10.97
CA HIS A 237 -21.60 -0.46 -11.81
C HIS A 237 -20.86 -1.69 -11.28
N ASN A 238 -20.67 -2.69 -12.11
CA ASN A 238 -19.88 -3.86 -11.74
C ASN A 238 -18.75 -4.05 -12.77
N PRO A 239 -17.63 -3.32 -12.66
CA PRO A 239 -16.43 -3.56 -13.45
C PRO A 239 -15.94 -5.00 -13.29
N ILE A 240 -15.39 -5.56 -14.36
CA ILE A 240 -14.89 -6.93 -14.41
C ILE A 240 -13.48 -6.88 -14.99
N ILE A 241 -12.55 -7.55 -14.33
CA ILE A 241 -11.23 -7.84 -14.87
C ILE A 241 -11.14 -9.36 -15.05
N LEU A 242 -10.83 -9.80 -16.25
CA LEU A 242 -10.57 -11.19 -16.58
C LEU A 242 -9.07 -11.35 -16.84
N PHE A 243 -8.38 -12.06 -15.96
CA PHE A 243 -6.96 -12.38 -16.13
C PHE A 243 -6.78 -13.78 -16.71
N HIS A 244 -5.85 -13.91 -17.65
CA HIS A 244 -5.40 -15.19 -18.19
C HIS A 244 -4.01 -15.49 -17.64
N ILE A 245 -3.93 -16.52 -16.81
CA ILE A 245 -2.68 -16.95 -16.17
C ILE A 245 -1.78 -17.61 -17.22
N ARG A 246 -0.51 -17.30 -17.17
CA ARG A 246 0.52 -17.89 -18.04
C ARG A 246 0.68 -19.38 -17.74
N PRO A 247 0.53 -20.26 -18.74
CA PRO A 247 0.77 -21.68 -18.52
C PRO A 247 2.20 -21.98 -18.09
N GLY A 248 2.38 -22.90 -17.15
CA GLY A 248 3.68 -23.40 -16.71
C GLY A 248 4.40 -22.55 -15.66
N VAL A 249 3.80 -21.49 -15.14
CA VAL A 249 4.32 -20.79 -13.96
C VAL A 249 4.23 -21.73 -12.75
N LYS A 250 5.31 -21.79 -11.96
CA LYS A 250 5.41 -22.67 -10.80
C LYS A 250 5.76 -21.90 -9.53
N PHE A 251 5.29 -22.38 -8.42
CA PHE A 251 5.86 -22.04 -7.12
C PHE A 251 7.25 -22.66 -6.94
N HIS A 252 8.00 -22.19 -5.95
CA HIS A 252 9.37 -22.64 -5.67
C HIS A 252 9.49 -24.11 -5.25
N ASP A 253 8.41 -24.72 -4.82
CA ASP A 253 8.30 -26.15 -4.50
C ASP A 253 7.89 -27.02 -5.69
N GLY A 254 7.59 -26.40 -6.83
CA GLY A 254 7.27 -27.06 -8.10
C GLY A 254 5.78 -27.17 -8.40
N ASP A 255 4.90 -26.82 -7.46
CA ASP A 255 3.44 -26.80 -7.69
C ASP A 255 3.07 -25.72 -8.72
N PRO A 256 2.12 -25.97 -9.64
CA PRO A 256 1.72 -24.98 -10.62
C PRO A 256 0.98 -23.82 -9.96
N VAL A 257 1.18 -22.59 -10.46
CA VAL A 257 0.36 -21.43 -10.09
C VAL A 257 -0.92 -21.45 -10.91
N GLU A 258 -2.04 -21.49 -10.23
CA GLU A 258 -3.37 -21.57 -10.83
C GLU A 258 -4.30 -20.45 -10.34
N ALA A 259 -5.44 -20.30 -11.00
CA ALA A 259 -6.47 -19.30 -10.67
C ALA A 259 -7.00 -19.44 -9.24
N ARG A 260 -7.01 -20.65 -8.68
CA ARG A 260 -7.39 -20.91 -7.28
C ARG A 260 -6.46 -20.23 -6.28
N ASP A 261 -5.16 -20.09 -6.60
CA ASP A 261 -4.19 -19.43 -5.71
C ASP A 261 -4.45 -17.92 -5.64
N VAL A 262 -4.89 -17.32 -6.75
CA VAL A 262 -5.32 -15.91 -6.79
C VAL A 262 -6.59 -15.71 -5.96
N GLN A 263 -7.58 -16.59 -6.12
CA GLN A 263 -8.81 -16.56 -5.31
C GLN A 263 -8.48 -16.73 -3.83
N PHE A 264 -7.64 -17.71 -3.48
CA PHE A 264 -7.19 -17.95 -2.12
C PHE A 264 -6.45 -16.73 -1.53
N THR A 265 -5.57 -16.09 -2.31
CA THR A 265 -4.86 -14.87 -1.88
C THR A 265 -5.84 -13.76 -1.50
N TYR A 266 -6.88 -13.55 -2.31
CA TYR A 266 -7.95 -12.61 -1.99
C TYR A 266 -8.71 -13.00 -0.72
N GLU A 267 -9.12 -14.25 -0.58
CA GLU A 267 -9.85 -14.75 0.60
C GLU A 267 -9.00 -14.61 1.88
N ALA A 268 -7.72 -14.97 1.80
CA ALA A 268 -6.77 -14.84 2.89
C ALA A 268 -6.54 -13.39 3.32
N LEU A 269 -6.49 -12.48 2.35
CA LEU A 269 -6.34 -11.03 2.59
C LEU A 269 -7.60 -10.47 3.27
N MET A 270 -8.78 -10.90 2.85
CA MET A 270 -10.07 -10.43 3.38
C MET A 270 -10.46 -11.07 4.71
N ASP A 271 -9.77 -12.14 5.14
CA ASP A 271 -10.03 -12.77 6.44
C ASP A 271 -9.58 -11.84 7.59
N PRO A 272 -10.53 -11.35 8.42
CA PRO A 272 -10.21 -10.45 9.55
C PRO A 272 -9.21 -11.04 10.55
N ALA A 273 -9.11 -12.38 10.64
CA ALA A 273 -8.18 -13.05 11.55
C ALA A 273 -6.72 -12.85 11.16
N ASN A 274 -6.44 -12.51 9.90
CA ASN A 274 -5.10 -12.25 9.40
C ASN A 274 -4.64 -10.80 9.61
N LEU A 275 -5.55 -9.86 9.92
CA LEU A 275 -5.24 -8.45 10.17
C LEU A 275 -4.39 -7.83 9.04
N SER A 276 -4.78 -8.07 7.79
CA SER A 276 -4.10 -7.48 6.63
C SER A 276 -4.27 -5.95 6.61
N PRO A 277 -3.20 -5.17 6.43
CA PRO A 277 -3.32 -3.72 6.26
C PRO A 277 -3.95 -3.33 4.92
N ARG A 278 -4.11 -4.29 3.98
CA ARG A 278 -4.56 -4.05 2.61
C ARG A 278 -6.04 -4.32 2.36
N ILE A 279 -6.82 -4.69 3.37
CA ILE A 279 -8.26 -5.03 3.24
C ILE A 279 -9.04 -3.96 2.47
N ALA A 280 -8.72 -2.69 2.71
CA ALA A 280 -9.41 -1.56 2.11
C ALA A 280 -9.30 -1.46 0.58
N ASP A 281 -8.26 -2.05 -0.02
CA ASP A 281 -8.05 -2.05 -1.47
C ASP A 281 -8.85 -3.17 -2.15
N TYR A 282 -9.18 -4.22 -1.41
CA TYR A 282 -9.91 -5.38 -1.92
C TYR A 282 -11.39 -5.38 -1.48
N GLU A 283 -11.77 -4.48 -0.56
CA GLU A 283 -13.17 -4.31 -0.18
C GLU A 283 -14.09 -4.03 -1.38
N PRO A 284 -13.68 -3.27 -2.42
CA PRO A 284 -14.51 -3.06 -3.61
C PRO A 284 -14.77 -4.33 -4.45
N VAL A 285 -14.02 -5.39 -4.24
CA VAL A 285 -14.24 -6.68 -4.93
C VAL A 285 -15.56 -7.30 -4.44
N LYS A 286 -16.44 -7.66 -5.38
CA LYS A 286 -17.70 -8.34 -5.10
C LYS A 286 -17.49 -9.85 -4.97
N ARG A 287 -16.69 -10.42 -5.89
CA ARG A 287 -16.31 -11.84 -5.89
C ARG A 287 -15.15 -12.10 -6.85
N VAL A 288 -14.41 -13.14 -6.56
CA VAL A 288 -13.38 -13.72 -7.44
C VAL A 288 -13.88 -15.09 -7.88
N GLU A 289 -13.96 -15.29 -9.19
CA GLU A 289 -14.46 -16.52 -9.82
C GLU A 289 -13.30 -17.22 -10.55
N VAL A 290 -13.31 -18.54 -10.54
CA VAL A 290 -12.33 -19.39 -11.22
C VAL A 290 -13.06 -20.22 -12.27
N PRO A 291 -13.26 -19.70 -13.51
CA PRO A 291 -13.93 -20.44 -14.58
C PRO A 291 -13.17 -21.70 -14.99
N ASP A 292 -11.86 -21.65 -14.99
CA ASP A 292 -10.95 -22.75 -15.27
C ASP A 292 -9.59 -22.51 -14.56
N PRO A 293 -8.68 -23.50 -14.54
CA PRO A 293 -7.41 -23.37 -13.78
C PRO A 293 -6.51 -22.20 -14.18
N LEU A 294 -6.66 -21.66 -15.39
CA LEU A 294 -5.81 -20.58 -15.90
C LEU A 294 -6.57 -19.26 -16.12
N THR A 295 -7.82 -19.17 -15.65
CA THR A 295 -8.63 -17.97 -15.82
C THR A 295 -9.21 -17.50 -14.49
N VAL A 296 -8.96 -16.24 -14.14
CA VAL A 296 -9.52 -15.57 -12.96
C VAL A 296 -10.42 -14.44 -13.43
N ARG A 297 -11.66 -14.46 -12.95
CA ARG A 297 -12.64 -13.40 -13.22
C ARG A 297 -12.96 -12.65 -11.93
N ILE A 298 -12.62 -11.37 -11.89
CA ILE A 298 -12.80 -10.50 -10.74
C ILE A 298 -13.92 -9.53 -11.02
N VAL A 299 -14.95 -9.55 -10.19
CA VAL A 299 -16.12 -8.69 -10.31
C VAL A 299 -16.12 -7.68 -9.17
N TYR A 300 -16.22 -6.40 -9.50
CA TYR A 300 -16.28 -5.31 -8.52
C TYR A 300 -17.73 -4.92 -8.21
N LYS A 301 -17.98 -4.42 -6.99
CA LYS A 301 -19.32 -3.95 -6.56
C LYS A 301 -19.63 -2.51 -6.96
N ARG A 302 -18.61 -1.76 -7.39
CA ARG A 302 -18.69 -0.35 -7.78
C ARG A 302 -17.49 0.04 -8.61
N LEU A 303 -17.54 1.22 -9.21
CA LEU A 303 -16.38 1.83 -9.86
C LEU A 303 -15.21 1.91 -8.87
N TYR A 304 -14.04 1.48 -9.34
CA TYR A 304 -12.83 1.46 -8.56
C TYR A 304 -11.62 1.57 -9.49
N SER A 305 -11.08 2.78 -9.64
CA SER A 305 -10.00 3.04 -10.60
C SER A 305 -8.67 2.35 -10.26
N PRO A 306 -8.29 2.11 -8.96
CA PRO A 306 -7.09 1.34 -8.65
C PRO A 306 -7.22 -0.17 -8.89
N ALA A 307 -8.34 -0.64 -9.41
CA ALA A 307 -8.67 -2.07 -9.53
C ALA A 307 -7.56 -2.92 -10.13
N LEU A 308 -6.93 -2.46 -11.22
CA LEU A 308 -5.87 -3.22 -11.88
C LEU A 308 -4.60 -3.27 -11.03
N ALA A 309 -4.17 -2.13 -10.48
CA ALA A 309 -2.96 -2.02 -9.66
C ALA A 309 -2.98 -2.92 -8.41
N THR A 310 -4.15 -3.17 -7.83
CA THR A 310 -4.25 -4.01 -6.63
C THR A 310 -3.77 -5.45 -6.86
N TRP A 311 -3.78 -5.96 -8.10
CA TRP A 311 -3.35 -7.31 -8.45
C TRP A 311 -1.84 -7.45 -8.74
N MET A 312 -1.05 -6.43 -8.41
CA MET A 312 0.42 -6.55 -8.29
C MET A 312 0.85 -7.27 -7.01
N ILE A 313 -0.06 -7.51 -6.08
CA ILE A 313 0.24 -8.24 -4.85
C ILE A 313 0.73 -9.66 -5.15
N GLY A 314 1.74 -10.12 -4.44
CA GLY A 314 2.28 -11.46 -4.59
C GLY A 314 1.24 -12.55 -4.31
N ILE A 315 1.17 -13.55 -5.17
CA ILE A 315 0.24 -14.68 -5.09
C ILE A 315 0.73 -15.67 -4.03
N LEU A 316 -0.16 -16.08 -3.14
CA LEU A 316 0.11 -17.06 -2.09
C LEU A 316 -0.24 -18.49 -2.55
N PRO A 317 0.58 -19.50 -2.19
CA PRO A 317 0.31 -20.90 -2.49
C PRO A 317 -0.83 -21.46 -1.60
N GLU A 318 -2.00 -21.71 -2.20
CA GLU A 318 -3.17 -22.24 -1.49
C GLU A 318 -2.85 -23.55 -0.78
N HIS A 319 -2.16 -24.46 -1.44
CA HIS A 319 -1.83 -25.80 -0.91
C HIS A 319 -1.01 -25.78 0.38
N LEU A 320 -0.25 -24.70 0.67
CA LEU A 320 0.56 -24.56 1.88
C LEU A 320 -0.13 -23.77 3.00
N LEU A 321 -1.14 -22.95 2.65
CA LEU A 321 -1.75 -22.00 3.58
C LEU A 321 -3.26 -22.19 3.76
N ASN A 322 -3.86 -23.16 3.07
CA ASN A 322 -5.26 -23.50 3.26
C ASN A 322 -5.53 -24.03 4.68
N ARG A 323 -6.78 -24.12 5.05
CA ARG A 323 -7.20 -24.52 6.39
C ARG A 323 -6.57 -25.84 6.84
N ALA A 324 -6.53 -26.85 5.96
CA ALA A 324 -5.96 -28.16 6.26
C ALA A 324 -4.44 -28.11 6.51
N ALA A 325 -3.73 -27.30 5.76
CA ALA A 325 -2.28 -27.09 5.95
C ALA A 325 -1.99 -26.37 7.27
N LEU A 326 -2.75 -25.33 7.60
CA LEU A 326 -2.63 -24.59 8.86
C LEU A 326 -2.97 -25.49 10.07
N GLU A 327 -3.96 -26.35 9.97
CA GLU A 327 -4.29 -27.32 11.04
C GLU A 327 -3.19 -28.36 11.26
N LYS A 328 -2.57 -28.84 10.18
CA LYS A 328 -1.38 -29.72 10.28
C LYS A 328 -0.20 -29.00 10.92
N GLU A 329 0.01 -27.73 10.60
CA GLU A 329 1.05 -26.91 11.26
C GLU A 329 0.74 -26.75 12.75
N ALA A 330 -0.50 -26.43 13.11
CA ALA A 330 -0.94 -26.30 14.49
C ALA A 330 -0.67 -27.58 15.29
N GLN A 331 -1.05 -28.74 14.74
CA GLN A 331 -0.80 -30.06 15.38
C GLN A 331 0.69 -30.29 15.64
N ARG A 332 1.54 -30.04 14.64
CA ARG A 332 3.00 -30.18 14.78
C ARG A 332 3.59 -29.27 15.87
N ARG A 333 2.96 -28.12 16.12
CA ARG A 333 3.38 -27.14 17.13
C ARG A 333 2.66 -27.32 18.48
N GLY A 334 1.80 -28.31 18.63
CA GLY A 334 1.01 -28.52 19.86
C GLY A 334 -0.01 -27.40 20.12
N LEU A 335 -0.48 -26.70 19.09
CA LEU A 335 -1.45 -25.63 19.17
C LEU A 335 -2.86 -26.11 18.79
N LYS A 336 -3.88 -25.41 19.25
CA LYS A 336 -5.26 -25.66 18.80
C LYS A 336 -5.42 -25.17 17.34
N GLY A 337 -5.96 -26.00 16.46
CA GLY A 337 -6.15 -25.69 15.05
C GLY A 337 -6.93 -24.38 14.83
N GLU A 338 -7.98 -24.13 15.60
CA GLU A 338 -8.81 -22.92 15.53
C GLU A 338 -8.04 -21.62 15.79
N SER A 339 -6.92 -21.68 16.51
CA SER A 339 -6.09 -20.51 16.82
C SER A 339 -5.03 -20.20 15.77
N MET A 340 -4.87 -21.09 14.75
CA MET A 340 -3.88 -20.90 13.70
C MET A 340 -4.46 -20.05 12.57
N THR A 341 -3.77 -18.97 12.28
CA THR A 341 -4.03 -18.05 11.16
C THR A 341 -2.79 -17.94 10.28
N ILE A 342 -2.93 -17.41 9.07
CA ILE A 342 -1.78 -17.16 8.19
C ILE A 342 -0.76 -16.25 8.88
N ARG A 343 -1.21 -15.22 9.62
CA ARG A 343 -0.32 -14.33 10.38
C ARG A 343 0.56 -15.05 11.39
N ARG A 344 0.12 -16.20 11.93
CA ARG A 344 0.85 -17.01 12.92
C ARG A 344 1.65 -18.15 12.32
N SER A 345 1.51 -18.38 11.02
CA SER A 345 2.19 -19.48 10.33
C SER A 345 3.69 -19.26 10.23
N LEU A 346 4.43 -20.35 10.33
CA LEU A 346 5.88 -20.39 10.05
C LEU A 346 6.20 -20.06 8.59
N PHE A 347 5.22 -20.13 7.70
CA PHE A 347 5.34 -19.68 6.33
C PHE A 347 5.94 -18.26 6.23
N ASN A 348 5.56 -17.38 7.14
CA ASN A 348 6.05 -15.99 7.17
C ASN A 348 7.56 -15.87 7.47
N ARG A 349 8.21 -16.96 7.87
CA ARG A 349 9.67 -17.06 8.07
C ARG A 349 10.36 -17.96 7.03
N HIS A 350 9.58 -18.77 6.31
CA HIS A 350 10.05 -19.71 5.30
C HIS A 350 9.11 -19.65 4.08
N PRO A 351 9.05 -18.51 3.38
CA PRO A 351 8.08 -18.31 2.32
C PRO A 351 8.37 -19.16 1.09
N ILE A 352 7.31 -19.60 0.43
CA ILE A 352 7.31 -20.23 -0.88
C ILE A 352 6.50 -19.32 -1.79
N GLY A 353 7.13 -18.73 -2.79
CA GLY A 353 6.50 -17.88 -3.79
C GLY A 353 6.74 -18.40 -5.19
N CYS A 354 6.48 -17.57 -6.19
CA CYS A 354 6.70 -17.85 -7.62
C CYS A 354 7.60 -16.82 -8.30
N GLY A 355 8.27 -15.97 -7.51
CA GLY A 355 9.18 -14.93 -7.98
C GLY A 355 10.54 -15.48 -8.44
N PRO A 356 11.42 -14.59 -8.91
CA PRO A 356 12.72 -14.97 -9.49
C PRO A 356 13.71 -15.61 -8.50
N PHE A 357 13.53 -15.37 -7.21
CA PHE A 357 14.39 -15.93 -6.18
C PHE A 357 13.57 -16.72 -5.15
N ARG A 358 14.06 -17.89 -4.76
CA ARG A 358 13.46 -18.71 -3.72
C ARG A 358 14.16 -18.50 -2.39
N PHE A 359 13.37 -18.49 -1.31
CA PHE A 359 13.88 -18.38 0.06
C PHE A 359 14.80 -19.56 0.40
N ARG A 360 15.94 -19.26 1.02
CA ARG A 360 16.90 -20.26 1.51
C ARG A 360 17.04 -20.22 3.04
N LYS A 361 17.33 -19.05 3.59
CA LYS A 361 17.63 -18.91 5.03
C LYS A 361 17.41 -17.48 5.51
N TRP A 362 16.95 -17.35 6.72
CA TRP A 362 16.88 -16.09 7.45
C TRP A 362 17.49 -16.24 8.85
N GLU A 363 18.60 -15.57 9.11
CA GLU A 363 19.19 -15.38 10.43
C GLU A 363 18.86 -13.97 10.90
N SER A 364 18.01 -13.86 11.92
CA SER A 364 17.54 -12.56 12.42
C SER A 364 18.70 -11.65 12.76
N ASP A 365 18.58 -10.37 12.37
CA ASP A 365 19.55 -9.30 12.58
C ASP A 365 20.92 -9.54 11.90
N GLN A 366 21.02 -10.52 11.02
CA GLN A 366 22.25 -10.83 10.30
C GLN A 366 22.06 -10.81 8.78
N TYR A 367 21.24 -11.72 8.24
CA TYR A 367 21.03 -11.81 6.80
C TYR A 367 19.79 -12.62 6.41
N ILE A 368 19.30 -12.34 5.20
CA ILE A 368 18.37 -13.19 4.47
C ILE A 368 19.04 -13.63 3.18
N LEU A 369 19.05 -14.94 2.92
CA LEU A 369 19.62 -15.54 1.71
C LEU A 369 18.50 -16.08 0.82
N LEU A 370 18.58 -15.75 -0.46
CA LEU A 370 17.71 -16.26 -1.49
C LEU A 370 18.56 -16.93 -2.58
N ASP A 371 18.17 -18.11 -3.04
CA ASP A 371 18.78 -18.76 -4.21
C ASP A 371 17.94 -18.44 -5.45
N ARG A 372 18.55 -18.31 -6.62
CA ARG A 372 17.80 -18.12 -7.86
C ARG A 372 16.83 -19.28 -8.11
N PHE A 373 15.67 -18.95 -8.64
CA PHE A 373 14.71 -19.95 -9.08
C PHE A 373 15.02 -20.37 -10.52
N GLN A 374 15.44 -21.62 -10.70
CA GLN A 374 15.90 -22.11 -12.00
C GLN A 374 14.76 -22.22 -13.02
N ASP A 375 13.55 -22.57 -12.53
CA ASP A 375 12.35 -22.77 -13.35
C ASP A 375 11.50 -21.49 -13.45
N TYR A 376 12.10 -20.32 -13.18
CA TYR A 376 11.37 -19.06 -13.27
C TYR A 376 10.91 -18.81 -14.71
N TRP A 377 9.65 -18.45 -14.87
CA TRP A 377 8.98 -18.40 -16.19
C TRP A 377 9.63 -17.41 -17.19
N GLU A 378 10.23 -16.33 -16.70
CA GLU A 378 10.95 -15.34 -17.53
C GLU A 378 12.43 -15.70 -17.74
N GLY A 379 12.85 -16.84 -17.23
CA GLY A 379 14.24 -17.30 -17.20
C GLY A 379 14.93 -17.03 -15.86
N PRO A 380 15.90 -17.85 -15.48
CA PRO A 380 16.57 -17.72 -14.19
C PRO A 380 17.36 -16.42 -14.10
N PRO A 381 17.37 -15.75 -12.93
CA PRO A 381 18.23 -14.59 -12.70
C PRO A 381 19.71 -14.86 -12.97
N ASN A 382 20.46 -13.82 -13.33
CA ASN A 382 21.90 -13.94 -13.63
C ASN A 382 22.71 -14.34 -12.40
N PHE A 383 22.35 -13.87 -11.21
CA PHE A 383 23.00 -14.24 -9.96
C PHE A 383 22.45 -15.56 -9.42
N HIS A 384 23.35 -16.41 -8.87
CA HIS A 384 22.95 -17.67 -8.23
C HIS A 384 22.32 -17.46 -6.86
N ARG A 385 22.72 -16.37 -6.20
CA ARG A 385 22.27 -16.02 -4.85
C ARG A 385 22.06 -14.51 -4.73
N TYR A 386 21.04 -14.14 -3.99
CA TYR A 386 20.82 -12.80 -3.48
C TYR A 386 21.00 -12.84 -1.96
N ALA A 387 21.91 -12.03 -1.42
CA ALA A 387 22.17 -11.93 -0.01
C ALA A 387 21.76 -10.53 0.48
N TYR A 388 20.78 -10.49 1.36
CA TYR A 388 20.30 -9.26 2.01
C TYR A 388 20.86 -9.22 3.42
N ARG A 389 21.87 -8.40 3.65
CA ARG A 389 22.58 -8.30 4.95
C ARG A 389 21.96 -7.21 5.79
N ILE A 390 21.83 -7.46 7.08
CA ILE A 390 21.36 -6.47 8.03
C ILE A 390 22.58 -5.81 8.67
N ILE A 391 22.83 -4.56 8.29
CA ILE A 391 23.96 -3.76 8.77
C ILE A 391 23.41 -2.40 9.21
N PRO A 392 23.02 -2.24 10.50
CA PRO A 392 22.36 -1.04 10.99
C PRO A 392 23.21 0.24 10.91
N ASP A 393 24.53 0.10 10.89
CA ASP A 393 25.46 1.22 10.83
C ASP A 393 25.85 1.54 9.39
N VAL A 394 25.47 2.73 8.92
CA VAL A 394 25.72 3.16 7.52
C VAL A 394 27.20 3.35 7.21
N LEU A 395 28.03 3.67 8.19
CA LEU A 395 29.48 3.77 7.97
C LEU A 395 30.08 2.37 7.73
N THR A 396 29.59 1.37 8.45
CA THR A 396 29.95 -0.02 8.21
C THR A 396 29.51 -0.47 6.80
N GLN A 397 28.30 -0.10 6.35
CA GLN A 397 27.86 -0.39 4.98
C GLN A 397 28.80 0.27 3.94
N GLU A 398 29.21 1.53 4.16
CA GLU A 398 30.17 2.23 3.30
C GLU A 398 31.50 1.49 3.21
N MET A 399 32.04 1.10 4.36
CA MET A 399 33.32 0.36 4.41
C MET A 399 33.24 -1.00 3.72
N GLU A 400 32.15 -1.73 3.92
CA GLU A 400 31.89 -3.01 3.27
C GLU A 400 31.72 -2.86 1.74
N PHE A 401 31.08 -1.77 1.29
CA PHE A 401 30.97 -1.47 -0.14
C PHE A 401 32.34 -1.19 -0.77
N TYR A 402 33.18 -0.35 -0.12
CA TYR A 402 34.54 -0.12 -0.63
C TYR A 402 35.42 -1.37 -0.55
N ALA A 403 35.15 -2.24 0.39
CA ALA A 403 35.78 -3.55 0.51
C ALA A 403 35.35 -4.53 -0.57
N GLY A 404 34.26 -4.24 -1.33
CA GLY A 404 33.71 -5.13 -2.35
C GLY A 404 32.91 -6.31 -1.78
N THR A 405 32.55 -6.26 -0.49
CA THR A 405 31.69 -7.26 0.17
C THR A 405 30.20 -6.94 -0.01
N LEU A 406 29.86 -5.70 -0.38
CA LEU A 406 28.55 -5.30 -0.90
C LEU A 406 28.65 -4.93 -2.38
N ASP A 407 27.64 -5.28 -3.17
CA ASP A 407 27.53 -4.94 -4.59
C ASP A 407 26.75 -3.65 -4.83
N SER A 408 25.91 -3.24 -3.90
CA SER A 408 25.17 -1.98 -3.95
C SER A 408 25.23 -1.25 -2.61
N TYR A 409 25.17 0.07 -2.68
CA TYR A 409 25.21 0.95 -1.53
C TYR A 409 24.36 2.20 -1.76
N ASP A 410 23.50 2.50 -0.81
CA ASP A 410 22.71 3.73 -0.82
C ASP A 410 23.58 4.90 -0.36
N VAL A 411 24.07 5.67 -1.34
CA VAL A 411 25.02 6.76 -1.13
C VAL A 411 24.40 7.82 -0.22
N GLN A 412 25.12 8.15 0.87
CA GLN A 412 24.69 9.21 1.76
C GLN A 412 24.81 10.59 1.07
N PRO A 413 23.93 11.55 1.36
CA PRO A 413 23.90 12.84 0.67
C PRO A 413 25.23 13.56 0.59
N TYR A 414 26.04 13.53 1.67
CA TYR A 414 27.35 14.18 1.74
C TYR A 414 28.42 13.49 0.86
N GLN A 415 28.17 12.25 0.41
CA GLN A 415 29.11 11.49 -0.41
C GLN A 415 28.87 11.63 -1.91
N VAL A 416 27.67 12.08 -2.31
CA VAL A 416 27.24 12.13 -3.73
C VAL A 416 28.26 12.87 -4.56
N GLN A 417 28.73 14.04 -4.12
CA GLN A 417 29.69 14.84 -4.86
C GLN A 417 31.03 14.11 -5.12
N ARG A 418 31.44 13.24 -4.22
CA ARG A 418 32.68 12.47 -4.31
C ARG A 418 32.54 11.24 -5.22
N LEU A 419 31.39 10.56 -5.16
CA LEU A 419 31.21 9.24 -5.77
C LEU A 419 30.55 9.27 -7.15
N LYS A 420 29.77 10.31 -7.48
CA LYS A 420 28.96 10.36 -8.71
C LYS A 420 29.73 10.21 -10.01
N ASP A 421 31.00 10.68 -10.03
CA ASP A 421 31.87 10.70 -11.22
C ASP A 421 33.03 9.69 -11.10
N ASP A 422 33.05 8.82 -10.08
CA ASP A 422 34.09 7.82 -9.90
C ASP A 422 33.88 6.66 -10.90
N PRO A 423 34.82 6.43 -11.85
CA PRO A 423 34.67 5.39 -12.89
C PRO A 423 34.68 3.96 -12.36
N LYS A 424 35.00 3.75 -11.07
CA LYS A 424 34.94 2.43 -10.43
C LYS A 424 33.51 1.97 -10.18
N TYR A 425 32.56 2.90 -10.13
CA TYR A 425 31.18 2.63 -9.73
C TYR A 425 30.21 3.01 -10.84
N GLN A 426 29.13 2.26 -10.92
CA GLN A 426 27.95 2.64 -11.71
C GLN A 426 27.00 3.39 -10.79
N SER A 427 26.75 4.67 -11.10
CA SER A 427 25.90 5.54 -10.30
C SER A 427 24.50 5.68 -10.89
N PHE A 428 23.49 5.59 -10.04
CA PHE A 428 22.08 5.83 -10.38
C PHE A 428 21.53 6.89 -9.47
N SER A 429 20.81 7.84 -10.01
CA SER A 429 20.11 8.87 -9.22
C SER A 429 18.80 9.27 -9.86
N GLY A 430 17.86 9.70 -9.06
CA GLY A 430 16.55 10.18 -9.52
C GLY A 430 15.67 10.61 -8.35
N LEU A 431 14.58 11.30 -8.66
CA LEU A 431 13.57 11.60 -7.65
C LEU A 431 12.80 10.32 -7.32
N SER A 432 12.80 9.95 -6.04
CA SER A 432 12.03 8.81 -5.55
C SER A 432 10.56 9.15 -5.36
N PHE A 433 9.69 8.13 -5.32
CA PHE A 433 8.31 8.26 -4.87
C PHE A 433 8.17 8.25 -3.34
N ALA A 434 9.27 8.52 -2.63
CA ALA A 434 9.32 8.53 -1.18
C ALA A 434 9.46 9.94 -0.62
N TYR A 435 8.91 10.17 0.56
CA TYR A 435 9.11 11.41 1.31
C TYR A 435 9.28 11.15 2.80
N THR A 436 10.07 12.01 3.46
CA THR A 436 10.26 11.99 4.91
C THR A 436 9.39 13.08 5.56
N TYR A 437 8.79 12.77 6.69
CA TYR A 437 7.88 13.66 7.40
C TYR A 437 8.02 13.55 8.93
N ILE A 438 7.53 14.56 9.62
CA ILE A 438 7.27 14.49 11.05
C ILE A 438 5.77 14.24 11.22
N GLY A 439 5.42 13.10 11.79
CA GLY A 439 4.05 12.70 12.04
C GLY A 439 3.66 12.94 13.50
N TYR A 440 2.46 13.48 13.73
CA TYR A 440 1.90 13.72 15.06
C TYR A 440 0.73 12.77 15.30
N ASN A 441 0.65 12.16 16.48
CA ASN A 441 -0.51 11.38 16.86
C ASN A 441 -1.68 12.30 17.22
N MET A 442 -2.56 12.56 16.27
CA MET A 442 -3.69 13.51 16.41
C MET A 442 -4.78 13.05 17.39
N ARG A 443 -4.67 11.81 17.92
CA ARG A 443 -5.55 11.33 19.01
C ARG A 443 -5.11 11.85 20.38
N ARG A 444 -3.86 12.36 20.48
CA ARG A 444 -3.27 12.81 21.74
C ARG A 444 -3.19 14.35 21.79
N PRO A 445 -3.77 15.00 22.80
CA PRO A 445 -3.48 16.42 23.01
C PRO A 445 -1.96 16.66 23.22
N PRO A 446 -1.43 17.74 22.67
CA PRO A 446 -2.10 18.85 22.02
C PRO A 446 -2.18 18.74 20.49
N PHE A 447 -1.89 17.58 19.90
CA PHE A 447 -1.81 17.40 18.45
C PHE A 447 -3.17 17.30 17.75
N ASP A 448 -4.26 17.22 18.47
CA ASP A 448 -5.64 17.38 17.98
C ASP A 448 -5.91 18.81 17.45
N ASP A 449 -5.22 19.83 17.99
CA ASP A 449 -5.33 21.21 17.51
C ASP A 449 -4.44 21.48 16.28
N VAL A 450 -5.05 21.83 15.15
CA VAL A 450 -4.34 22.15 13.91
C VAL A 450 -3.39 23.35 14.06
N ARG A 451 -3.71 24.31 14.93
CA ARG A 451 -2.84 25.48 15.20
C ARG A 451 -1.52 25.04 15.79
N VAL A 452 -1.57 24.06 16.71
CA VAL A 452 -0.36 23.48 17.32
C VAL A 452 0.50 22.80 16.26
N ARG A 453 -0.08 21.94 15.42
CA ARG A 453 0.68 21.25 14.38
C ARG A 453 1.32 22.21 13.38
N ARG A 454 0.57 23.26 12.96
CA ARG A 454 1.10 24.32 12.07
C ARG A 454 2.24 25.10 12.74
N ALA A 455 2.08 25.48 14.00
CA ALA A 455 3.13 26.19 14.74
C ALA A 455 4.43 25.38 14.84
N LEU A 456 4.31 24.09 15.16
CA LEU A 456 5.48 23.19 15.20
C LEU A 456 6.17 23.10 13.84
N GLY A 457 5.40 23.04 12.73
CA GLY A 457 5.95 23.05 11.38
C GLY A 457 6.62 24.38 11.01
N MET A 458 6.03 25.53 11.40
CA MET A 458 6.60 26.88 11.14
C MET A 458 7.90 27.14 11.91
N ALA A 459 8.14 26.45 13.01
CA ALA A 459 9.36 26.58 13.81
C ALA A 459 10.58 25.87 13.19
N ILE A 460 10.40 25.02 12.18
CA ILE A 460 11.47 24.23 11.55
C ILE A 460 11.87 24.85 10.22
N ASP A 461 13.16 25.13 10.06
CA ASP A 461 13.74 25.59 8.80
C ASP A 461 14.05 24.39 7.87
N VAL A 462 13.06 24.01 7.07
CA VAL A 462 13.15 22.85 6.17
C VAL A 462 14.19 23.07 5.06
N ASP A 463 14.37 24.33 4.59
CA ASP A 463 15.33 24.63 3.52
C ASP A 463 16.78 24.43 4.02
N LYS A 464 17.04 24.73 5.31
CA LYS A 464 18.34 24.40 5.93
C LYS A 464 18.51 22.88 6.09
N ILE A 465 17.47 22.12 6.40
CA ILE A 465 17.58 20.66 6.42
C ILE A 465 17.96 20.14 5.04
N ILE A 466 17.30 20.60 3.98
CA ILE A 466 17.64 20.23 2.60
C ILE A 466 19.08 20.62 2.26
N GLY A 467 19.49 21.85 2.60
CA GLY A 467 20.85 22.34 2.29
C GLY A 467 21.97 21.63 3.06
N TYR A 468 21.81 21.44 4.36
CA TYR A 468 22.90 20.99 5.24
C TYR A 468 22.84 19.52 5.65
N VAL A 469 21.65 18.92 5.75
CA VAL A 469 21.50 17.49 6.06
C VAL A 469 21.47 16.66 4.78
N LEU A 470 20.71 17.14 3.78
CA LEU A 470 20.58 16.46 2.50
C LEU A 470 21.56 16.92 1.43
N TYR A 471 22.41 17.92 1.72
CA TYR A 471 23.39 18.47 0.76
C TYR A 471 22.76 18.83 -0.59
N GLY A 472 21.52 19.30 -0.59
CA GLY A 472 20.75 19.60 -1.80
C GLY A 472 20.21 18.37 -2.55
N GLN A 473 20.36 17.16 -1.99
CA GLN A 473 19.87 15.91 -2.59
C GLN A 473 18.42 15.60 -2.24
N GLY A 474 17.58 16.61 -2.12
CA GLY A 474 16.18 16.46 -1.80
C GLY A 474 15.38 17.68 -2.22
N GLU A 475 14.08 17.52 -2.32
CA GLU A 475 13.15 18.58 -2.63
C GLU A 475 12.06 18.69 -1.57
N ARG A 476 11.67 19.95 -1.27
CA ARG A 476 10.54 20.20 -0.38
C ARG A 476 9.24 19.92 -1.11
N ILE A 477 8.34 19.16 -0.47
CA ILE A 477 6.98 18.92 -0.95
C ILE A 477 5.96 19.46 0.05
N THR A 478 4.71 19.61 -0.39
CA THR A 478 3.63 20.24 0.38
C THR A 478 2.50 19.28 0.74
N GLY A 479 2.61 18.04 0.30
CA GLY A 479 1.60 16.99 0.52
C GLY A 479 2.15 15.61 0.25
N PRO A 480 1.28 14.61 0.15
CA PRO A 480 1.68 13.21 -0.01
C PRO A 480 2.16 12.86 -1.42
N PHE A 481 1.99 13.76 -2.39
CA PHE A 481 2.38 13.52 -3.78
C PHE A 481 3.78 14.06 -4.08
N PRO A 482 4.71 13.22 -4.59
CA PRO A 482 6.00 13.69 -5.08
C PRO A 482 5.86 14.60 -6.31
N LYS A 483 6.79 15.54 -6.49
CA LYS A 483 6.74 16.56 -7.55
C LYS A 483 6.74 16.01 -8.97
N GLN A 484 7.28 14.82 -9.19
CA GLN A 484 7.29 14.16 -10.49
C GLN A 484 5.93 13.57 -10.90
N THR A 485 4.93 13.60 -10.02
CA THR A 485 3.57 13.16 -10.33
C THR A 485 2.69 14.30 -10.77
N ASP A 486 1.74 14.06 -11.66
CA ASP A 486 0.74 15.05 -12.09
C ASP A 486 -0.21 15.47 -10.96
N PHE A 487 -0.20 14.73 -9.85
CA PHE A 487 -1.03 15.00 -8.66
C PHE A 487 -0.41 16.02 -7.70
N TYR A 488 0.87 16.38 -7.90
CA TYR A 488 1.49 17.41 -7.10
C TYR A 488 0.94 18.78 -7.48
N ASP A 489 0.33 19.49 -6.51
CA ASP A 489 -0.18 20.84 -6.73
C ASP A 489 0.91 21.89 -6.38
N PRO A 490 1.50 22.59 -7.38
CA PRO A 490 2.50 23.63 -7.15
C PRO A 490 1.93 24.91 -6.54
N GLU A 491 0.60 25.09 -6.56
CA GLU A 491 -0.05 26.27 -5.98
C GLU A 491 -0.14 26.19 -4.45
N VAL A 492 -0.12 24.99 -3.88
CA VAL A 492 -0.04 24.80 -2.43
C VAL A 492 1.33 25.22 -1.92
N LYS A 493 1.38 26.31 -1.16
CA LYS A 493 2.63 26.83 -0.62
C LYS A 493 3.03 26.13 0.68
N PRO A 494 4.32 25.84 0.87
CA PRO A 494 4.81 25.24 2.10
C PRO A 494 4.64 26.22 3.29
N LEU A 495 4.52 25.67 4.49
CA LEU A 495 4.53 26.48 5.71
C LEU A 495 5.81 27.33 5.76
N PRO A 496 5.71 28.65 6.01
CA PRO A 496 6.90 29.49 6.11
C PRO A 496 7.72 29.12 7.35
N TYR A 497 9.02 29.32 7.29
CA TYR A 497 9.85 29.34 8.49
C TYR A 497 9.62 30.66 9.21
N ASP A 498 8.79 30.66 10.26
CA ASP A 498 8.45 31.83 11.09
C ASP A 498 8.28 31.40 12.56
N PRO A 499 9.38 31.28 13.32
CA PRO A 499 9.29 30.94 14.76
C PRO A 499 8.46 31.93 15.57
N ALA A 500 8.50 33.21 15.25
CA ALA A 500 7.70 34.21 15.94
C ALA A 500 6.19 34.06 15.63
N GLY A 501 5.83 33.73 14.38
CA GLY A 501 4.48 33.34 14.01
C GLY A 501 4.03 32.06 14.69
N ALA A 502 4.93 31.08 14.86
CA ALA A 502 4.66 29.85 15.59
C ALA A 502 4.31 30.14 17.06
N GLU A 503 5.06 31.01 17.75
CA GLU A 503 4.75 31.42 19.12
C GLU A 503 3.40 32.12 19.24
N ARG A 504 3.06 33.00 18.29
CA ARG A 504 1.73 33.65 18.24
C ARG A 504 0.63 32.63 18.10
N LEU A 505 0.77 31.69 17.18
CA LEU A 505 -0.22 30.66 16.92
C LEU A 505 -0.41 29.72 18.12
N LEU A 506 0.66 29.37 18.83
CA LEU A 506 0.59 28.62 20.09
C LEU A 506 -0.11 29.43 21.18
N ALA A 507 0.14 30.73 21.23
CA ALA A 507 -0.53 31.61 22.17
C ALA A 507 -2.04 31.71 21.88
N GLU A 508 -2.47 31.74 20.62
CA GLU A 508 -3.89 31.67 20.21
C GLU A 508 -4.52 30.31 20.57
N ALA A 509 -3.74 29.23 20.58
CA ALA A 509 -4.15 27.91 21.03
C ALA A 509 -4.19 27.78 22.56
N GLY A 510 -3.84 28.85 23.31
CA GLY A 510 -3.91 28.92 24.77
C GLY A 510 -2.61 28.57 25.49
N TRP A 511 -1.53 28.34 24.77
CA TRP A 511 -0.22 28.05 25.36
C TRP A 511 0.50 29.35 25.76
N ARG A 512 1.04 29.42 26.97
CA ARG A 512 1.74 30.59 27.50
C ARG A 512 3.07 30.19 28.12
N ARG A 513 4.11 31.01 27.98
CA ARG A 513 5.38 30.78 28.65
C ARG A 513 5.23 30.92 30.16
N ASN A 514 5.69 29.92 30.91
CA ASN A 514 5.82 29.98 32.36
C ASN A 514 7.12 30.69 32.76
N LYS A 515 7.40 30.76 34.09
CA LYS A 515 8.59 31.44 34.65
C LYS A 515 9.91 30.79 34.20
N ASP A 516 9.88 29.51 33.88
CA ASP A 516 11.04 28.74 33.44
C ASP A 516 11.24 28.79 31.93
N GLY A 517 10.41 29.55 31.20
CA GLY A 517 10.50 29.73 29.76
C GLY A 517 9.79 28.65 28.93
N TRP A 518 9.14 27.69 29.56
CA TRP A 518 8.39 26.64 28.88
C TRP A 518 6.94 27.00 28.65
N LEU A 519 6.36 26.48 27.59
CA LEU A 519 4.94 26.65 27.31
C LEU A 519 4.10 25.76 28.23
N GLU A 520 3.04 26.36 28.76
CA GLU A 520 2.09 25.73 29.66
C GLU A 520 0.66 26.13 29.32
N LYS A 521 -0.28 25.18 29.46
CA LYS A 521 -1.73 25.40 29.32
C LYS A 521 -2.44 24.55 30.39
N ASP A 522 -3.36 25.16 31.12
CA ASP A 522 -4.16 24.51 32.17
C ASP A 522 -3.30 23.75 33.21
N GLY A 523 -2.16 24.34 33.62
CA GLY A 523 -1.20 23.74 34.55
C GLY A 523 -0.38 22.59 33.98
N LYS A 524 -0.48 22.30 32.70
CA LYS A 524 0.27 21.24 32.02
C LYS A 524 1.33 21.83 31.08
N ARG A 525 2.57 21.41 31.28
CA ARG A 525 3.69 21.75 30.40
C ARG A 525 3.50 21.13 29.02
N PHE A 526 3.84 21.88 27.97
CA PHE A 526 3.87 21.34 26.62
C PHE A 526 5.11 20.45 26.48
N GLN A 527 4.93 19.18 26.74
CA GLN A 527 5.95 18.17 26.70
C GLN A 527 5.49 16.94 25.92
N PHE A 528 6.37 16.39 25.08
CA PHE A 528 6.11 15.14 24.35
C PHE A 528 7.43 14.45 23.95
N THR A 529 7.32 13.21 23.45
CA THR A 529 8.45 12.45 22.93
C THR A 529 8.39 12.38 21.41
N LEU A 530 9.51 12.73 20.74
CA LEU A 530 9.71 12.55 19.30
C LEU A 530 10.59 11.31 19.10
N ILE A 531 10.10 10.33 18.37
CA ILE A 531 10.79 9.06 18.14
C ILE A 531 11.20 8.87 16.68
N THR A 532 12.24 8.09 16.43
CA THR A 532 12.62 7.60 15.10
C THR A 532 13.36 6.27 15.22
N ASN A 533 13.67 5.65 14.07
CA ASN A 533 14.42 4.41 14.05
C ASN A 533 15.93 4.62 14.08
N GLN A 534 16.65 3.64 14.61
CA GLN A 534 18.09 3.50 14.51
C GLN A 534 18.53 3.28 13.05
N GLY A 535 19.78 3.60 12.74
CA GLY A 535 20.39 3.35 11.43
C GLY A 535 20.08 4.40 10.34
N ASN A 536 19.19 5.36 10.60
CA ASN A 536 18.89 6.44 9.65
C ASN A 536 19.38 7.79 10.18
N ASP A 537 20.58 8.21 9.74
CA ASP A 537 21.21 9.42 10.25
C ASP A 537 20.50 10.71 9.80
N ILE A 538 19.85 10.70 8.65
CA ILE A 538 19.01 11.81 8.17
C ILE A 538 17.85 12.02 9.15
N ARG A 539 17.11 10.97 9.50
CA ARG A 539 16.01 11.07 10.47
C ARG A 539 16.46 11.49 11.86
N LYS A 540 17.62 11.00 12.31
CA LYS A 540 18.23 11.43 13.57
C LYS A 540 18.62 12.91 13.57
N ALA A 541 19.16 13.40 12.46
CA ALA A 541 19.48 14.83 12.30
C ALA A 541 18.20 15.69 12.33
N ILE A 542 17.16 15.28 11.61
CA ILE A 542 15.85 15.95 11.63
C ILE A 542 15.27 15.99 13.05
N LEU A 543 15.34 14.87 13.77
CA LEU A 543 14.88 14.74 15.17
C LEU A 543 15.60 15.75 16.08
N SER A 544 16.93 15.86 15.97
CA SER A 544 17.73 16.79 16.76
C SER A 544 17.46 18.26 16.41
N ILE A 545 17.30 18.57 15.10
CA ILE A 545 16.98 19.92 14.61
C ILE A 545 15.58 20.34 15.08
N ALA A 546 14.60 19.44 15.00
CA ALA A 546 13.24 19.70 15.46
C ALA A 546 13.19 19.93 16.97
N GLN A 547 13.90 19.12 17.76
CA GLN A 547 14.02 19.31 19.22
C GLN A 547 14.58 20.69 19.57
N ASP A 548 15.68 21.11 18.93
CA ASP A 548 16.29 22.43 19.18
C ASP A 548 15.36 23.58 18.74
N ALA A 549 14.75 23.46 17.57
CA ALA A 549 13.82 24.46 17.06
C ALA A 549 12.60 24.65 17.99
N TRP A 550 12.01 23.58 18.46
CA TRP A 550 10.85 23.61 19.36
C TRP A 550 11.21 24.07 20.77
N ARG A 551 12.39 23.71 21.25
CA ARG A 551 12.90 24.22 22.53
C ARG A 551 13.00 25.75 22.52
N LYS A 552 13.44 26.36 21.42
CA LYS A 552 13.55 27.82 21.28
C LYS A 552 12.20 28.53 21.42
N ILE A 553 11.14 27.91 20.97
CA ILE A 553 9.77 28.42 21.10
C ILE A 553 9.09 27.93 22.41
N GLY A 554 9.81 27.28 23.32
CA GLY A 554 9.35 26.90 24.67
C GLY A 554 8.64 25.55 24.76
N VAL A 555 8.76 24.68 23.77
CA VAL A 555 8.24 23.30 23.80
C VAL A 555 9.30 22.35 24.31
N ASP A 556 8.95 21.50 25.27
CA ASP A 556 9.85 20.52 25.88
C ASP A 556 9.73 19.19 25.14
N VAL A 557 10.73 18.85 24.35
CA VAL A 557 10.74 17.62 23.54
C VAL A 557 11.82 16.66 24.02
N ARG A 558 11.41 15.45 24.39
CA ARG A 558 12.30 14.32 24.57
C ARG A 558 12.47 13.60 23.24
N THR A 559 13.63 13.03 23.01
CA THR A 559 13.93 12.28 21.79
C THR A 559 14.29 10.84 22.15
N ASP A 560 13.83 9.90 21.32
CA ASP A 560 14.18 8.49 21.45
C ASP A 560 14.46 7.87 20.08
N VAL A 561 15.46 6.99 20.00
CA VAL A 561 15.89 6.31 18.78
C VAL A 561 15.82 4.82 19.03
N LEU A 562 14.90 4.16 18.36
CA LEU A 562 14.52 2.77 18.60
C LEU A 562 15.07 1.85 17.51
N GLU A 563 15.32 0.60 17.89
CA GLU A 563 15.56 -0.44 16.91
C GLU A 563 14.34 -0.58 15.96
N TRP A 564 14.57 -0.99 14.69
CA TRP A 564 13.53 -0.95 13.65
C TRP A 564 12.28 -1.76 13.99
N ALA A 565 12.47 -3.01 14.47
CA ALA A 565 11.34 -3.87 14.81
C ALA A 565 10.51 -3.32 15.98
N VAL A 566 11.19 -2.81 17.01
CA VAL A 566 10.55 -2.16 18.16
C VAL A 566 9.81 -0.89 17.73
N PHE A 567 10.43 -0.09 16.83
CA PHE A 567 9.81 1.12 16.31
C PHE A 567 8.51 0.82 15.57
N ILE A 568 8.52 -0.17 14.67
CA ILE A 568 7.33 -0.54 13.88
C ILE A 568 6.30 -1.27 14.75
N GLN A 569 6.66 -2.40 15.35
CA GLN A 569 5.69 -3.30 16.00
C GLN A 569 5.14 -2.75 17.32
N GLU A 570 5.97 -2.05 18.11
CA GLU A 570 5.57 -1.60 19.44
C GLU A 570 5.06 -0.16 19.44
N ARG A 571 5.45 0.68 18.46
CA ARG A 571 5.05 2.09 18.42
C ARG A 571 4.10 2.39 17.27
N VAL A 572 4.50 2.12 16.03
CA VAL A 572 3.71 2.50 14.86
C VAL A 572 2.44 1.66 14.75
N ASP A 573 2.54 0.34 14.73
CA ASP A 573 1.41 -0.58 14.57
C ASP A 573 0.40 -0.49 15.72
N LYS A 574 0.88 -0.20 16.92
CA LYS A 574 0.02 -0.02 18.12
C LYS A 574 -0.43 1.42 18.32
N HIS A 575 0.02 2.35 17.46
CA HIS A 575 -0.24 3.79 17.59
C HIS A 575 0.22 4.38 18.94
N ASP A 576 1.27 3.79 19.54
CA ASP A 576 1.81 4.19 20.84
C ASP A 576 3.02 5.13 20.71
N PHE A 577 2.75 6.34 20.24
CA PHE A 577 3.74 7.41 20.12
C PHE A 577 3.05 8.78 20.27
N ASP A 578 3.81 9.83 20.57
CA ASP A 578 3.35 11.21 20.55
C ASP A 578 3.62 11.82 19.16
N ALA A 579 4.88 11.81 18.74
CA ALA A 579 5.32 12.23 17.42
C ALA A 579 6.48 11.35 16.93
N LEU A 580 6.65 11.27 15.62
CA LEU A 580 7.69 10.45 15.00
C LEU A 580 8.28 11.12 13.75
N VAL A 581 9.52 10.73 13.40
CA VAL A 581 10.12 11.00 12.09
C VAL A 581 10.16 9.69 11.32
N LEU A 582 9.46 9.66 10.19
CA LEU A 582 9.33 8.46 9.36
C LEU A 582 9.25 8.88 7.88
N GLY A 583 9.16 7.93 6.97
CA GLY A 583 8.95 8.16 5.54
C GLY A 583 7.86 7.26 4.97
N TRP A 584 7.22 7.72 3.92
CA TRP A 584 6.35 6.91 3.08
C TRP A 584 6.98 6.72 1.70
N THR A 585 6.83 5.53 1.15
CA THR A 585 7.02 5.27 -0.28
C THR A 585 5.64 5.15 -0.90
N MET A 586 5.36 6.02 -1.86
CA MET A 586 4.07 6.10 -2.54
C MET A 586 4.09 5.29 -3.83
N GLY A 587 2.91 4.89 -4.30
CA GLY A 587 2.72 4.33 -5.63
C GLY A 587 2.62 5.41 -6.72
N VAL A 588 2.45 4.97 -7.95
CA VAL A 588 2.18 5.83 -9.11
C VAL A 588 0.74 6.34 -9.11
N ASP A 589 -0.17 5.54 -8.56
CA ASP A 589 -1.59 5.88 -8.47
C ASP A 589 -1.90 6.85 -7.33
N PRO A 590 -2.93 7.70 -7.47
CA PRO A 590 -3.28 8.72 -6.49
C PRO A 590 -4.06 8.18 -5.29
N ASP A 591 -4.06 6.88 -5.04
CA ASP A 591 -4.85 6.29 -3.96
C ASP A 591 -4.24 6.58 -2.59
N LEU A 592 -4.88 7.48 -1.85
CA LEU A 592 -4.49 7.88 -0.50
C LEU A 592 -5.32 7.19 0.60
N TYR A 593 -6.22 6.27 0.27
CA TYR A 593 -7.22 5.76 1.20
C TYR A 593 -6.62 5.11 2.44
N GLN A 594 -5.66 4.22 2.26
CA GLN A 594 -5.04 3.48 3.38
C GLN A 594 -4.35 4.40 4.40
N ILE A 595 -3.70 5.47 3.91
CA ILE A 595 -2.86 6.34 4.73
C ILE A 595 -3.65 7.50 5.33
N TRP A 596 -4.66 8.02 4.60
CA TRP A 596 -5.29 9.29 4.95
C TRP A 596 -6.78 9.21 5.26
N HIS A 597 -7.51 8.17 4.82
CA HIS A 597 -8.95 8.08 5.11
C HIS A 597 -9.20 7.79 6.59
N SER A 598 -10.18 8.47 7.20
CA SER A 598 -10.44 8.40 8.64
C SER A 598 -10.91 7.01 9.13
N SER A 599 -11.39 6.14 8.25
CA SER A 599 -11.71 4.74 8.58
C SER A 599 -10.49 3.85 8.79
N GLN A 600 -9.29 4.30 8.37
CA GLN A 600 -8.05 3.52 8.39
C GLN A 600 -7.19 3.82 9.64
N THR A 601 -7.84 4.10 10.77
CA THR A 601 -7.20 4.51 12.02
C THR A 601 -7.20 3.42 13.10
N GLY A 602 -7.52 2.17 12.77
CA GLY A 602 -7.45 1.02 13.68
C GLY A 602 -6.03 0.46 13.81
N PRO A 603 -5.78 -0.45 14.77
CA PRO A 603 -4.51 -1.13 14.91
C PRO A 603 -4.09 -1.84 13.60
N PHE A 604 -2.81 -1.78 13.26
CA PHE A 604 -2.21 -2.30 12.02
C PHE A 604 -2.70 -1.60 10.73
N GLN A 605 -3.55 -0.58 10.81
CA GLN A 605 -3.93 0.25 9.68
C GLN A 605 -2.98 1.45 9.52
N LEU A 606 -2.85 1.94 8.28
CA LEU A 606 -1.75 2.85 7.93
C LEU A 606 -2.00 4.32 8.25
N ASN A 607 -3.24 4.73 8.58
CA ASN A 607 -3.49 6.05 9.14
C ASN A 607 -3.16 6.09 10.65
N PHE A 608 -1.94 5.70 10.99
CA PHE A 608 -1.48 5.62 12.37
C PHE A 608 -1.32 6.99 13.05
N CYS A 609 -1.23 8.08 12.31
CA CYS A 609 -1.29 9.44 12.84
C CYS A 609 -2.69 9.85 13.31
N GLY A 610 -3.74 9.13 12.87
CA GLY A 610 -5.11 9.40 13.28
C GLY A 610 -5.73 10.63 12.61
N TYR A 611 -5.32 10.94 11.37
CA TYR A 611 -5.92 12.02 10.60
C TYR A 611 -7.40 11.77 10.34
N ARG A 612 -8.21 12.79 10.50
CA ARG A 612 -9.67 12.75 10.27
C ARG A 612 -10.12 14.06 9.67
N ASN A 613 -10.68 13.99 8.47
CA ASN A 613 -11.29 15.12 7.79
C ASN A 613 -12.37 14.59 6.82
N PRO A 614 -13.68 14.86 7.09
CA PRO A 614 -14.77 14.34 6.24
C PRO A 614 -14.71 14.82 4.79
N GLU A 615 -14.22 16.04 4.54
CA GLU A 615 -14.07 16.56 3.18
C GLU A 615 -12.95 15.81 2.42
N ALA A 616 -11.81 15.57 3.08
CA ALA A 616 -10.74 14.77 2.50
C ALA A 616 -11.18 13.31 2.27
N ASP A 617 -11.95 12.73 3.20
CA ASP A 617 -12.50 11.38 3.05
C ASP A 617 -13.39 11.27 1.79
N ASP A 618 -14.27 12.26 1.55
CA ASP A 618 -15.13 12.30 0.36
C ASP A 618 -14.30 12.41 -0.92
N LEU A 619 -13.32 13.31 -0.96
CA LEU A 619 -12.42 13.48 -2.10
C LEU A 619 -11.62 12.21 -2.40
N ILE A 620 -11.09 11.55 -1.38
CA ILE A 620 -10.35 10.29 -1.53
C ILE A 620 -11.25 9.20 -2.13
N ILE A 621 -12.50 9.08 -1.67
CA ILE A 621 -13.46 8.12 -2.23
C ILE A 621 -13.77 8.45 -3.68
N ARG A 622 -13.99 9.72 -4.02
CA ARG A 622 -14.28 10.16 -5.40
C ARG A 622 -13.12 9.89 -6.34
N ILE A 623 -11.88 10.18 -5.93
CA ILE A 623 -10.67 9.86 -6.71
C ILE A 623 -10.62 8.36 -7.04
N ARG A 624 -10.92 7.49 -6.08
CA ARG A 624 -10.93 6.03 -6.28
C ARG A 624 -12.03 5.54 -7.23
N GLN A 625 -13.07 6.32 -7.45
CA GLN A 625 -14.21 5.98 -8.34
C GLN A 625 -14.10 6.59 -9.73
N ASP A 626 -13.21 7.55 -9.93
CA ASP A 626 -13.06 8.27 -11.18
C ASP A 626 -11.98 7.62 -12.06
N TYR A 627 -12.30 7.37 -13.33
CA TYR A 627 -11.39 6.83 -14.35
C TYR A 627 -10.79 7.91 -15.24
N ASP A 628 -11.23 9.16 -15.10
CA ASP A 628 -10.67 10.31 -15.82
C ASP A 628 -9.50 10.92 -15.02
N ARG A 629 -8.28 10.76 -15.54
CA ARG A 629 -7.05 11.30 -14.93
C ARG A 629 -7.14 12.80 -14.62
N LYS A 630 -7.80 13.58 -15.49
CA LYS A 630 -7.93 15.03 -15.28
C LYS A 630 -8.85 15.35 -14.10
N GLN A 631 -9.92 14.57 -13.94
CA GLN A 631 -10.81 14.71 -12.80
C GLN A 631 -10.10 14.29 -11.50
N GLN A 632 -9.35 13.18 -11.52
CA GLN A 632 -8.54 12.75 -10.37
C GLN A 632 -7.53 13.83 -9.94
N ILE A 633 -6.87 14.49 -10.90
CA ILE A 633 -5.93 15.59 -10.63
C ILE A 633 -6.67 16.80 -10.02
N SER A 634 -7.88 17.09 -10.49
CA SER A 634 -8.70 18.19 -9.98
C SER A 634 -9.21 17.96 -8.55
N LEU A 635 -9.51 16.72 -8.22
CA LEU A 635 -9.99 16.30 -6.89
C LEU A 635 -8.87 16.30 -5.86
#